data_4fe46c159447e1e47a2aff8a3f872692
#
_entry.id   4fe46c159447e1e47a2aff8a3f872692
#
_cell.length_a   1.000
_cell.length_b   1.000
_cell.length_c   1.000
_cell.angle_alpha   90.00
_cell.angle_beta   90.00
_cell.angle_gamma   90.00
#
_symmetry.space_group_name_H-M   'P 1'
#
loop_
_entity.id
_entity.type
_entity.pdbx_description
1 polymer ?
#
loop_
_entity_poly.entity_id
_entity_poly.type
_entity_poly.pdbx_seq_one_letter_code
_entity_poly.pdbx_strand_id
1 'polypeptide(L)'
;MHRHLIAAALLFHAASASAAVHSIHNDRLTAEFDDVSGAVSARLTGAEAPFLTDWKLSAAGGKAQVTSVTDPVFGKGRQIQVVLADGGSIYLSLWGNASFLFVSKDLFNNGAETLDLPRTVLADFALDLGKPVSDLRTQGTAGLTAPDKHPGSYVFLTLADPATRKGVVTGWLTHDRASGVIFSRLKDGKVRFEARGDYGHLRIPAGKSVRSETFVIGCFEDARLGQEQFADAMAQSYKIKLRPQSAGYCTWYSDQHGGAGDEKSIVELAKFAARELRPFGLGVIQIDDLWQDGGKFNGPTRGFDRVKPNGPYRGGMQPVATAIRDLGFTAGIWFMPFSRNYQDPEYKDRQDWFVKRNDGKPYETEWGGTTLDLTKPEVQAHLKSLVKTLRGWGYDYFKMDGLWTGSATAQRYVNDGYKEDHIGDNQPFHDPAVTNIEMMRNGLKLVRDAAGPDVFFSGCNLSQNLRSFSGAVGLVDSMRIGPDNGQDWQDYRREIRGNGSGTIITGPVRGARLYFLHGRIWWNDPDPEYVRASVPMEHARLITSWVGISSQFHLNSDWIPALPAERLELLKRTIPAHAAVARPVDYFDTEMPSIWLVSDTQAGVRRDVLGLFNWDGAARTIECGAAKAGLDPNKTYHAFDFWNKLPLPSFQGAFKFDMPATACRVIAVRAAEGHPLVVSTSRHVTQGIIDLRDEQWDPATKTLSGSSQVVANDPYEIRIAGLTDGGKTWQPASVKVATDDQAAGVTATLGENKDCLRATLRSAQSRTVRWALKFE
;
A
#
# COMPACT_ATOMS: atom_id res chain seq x y z
N MET A 1 87.55 38.06 -1.72
CA MET A 1 86.59 37.12 -1.10
C MET A 1 85.27 37.33 -1.74
N HIS A 2 84.91 36.57 -2.74
CA HIS A 2 83.61 36.65 -3.46
C HIS A 2 82.66 35.59 -2.92
N ARG A 3 81.54 35.99 -2.48
CA ARG A 3 80.41 35.11 -2.17
C ARG A 3 79.38 35.11 -3.34
N HIS A 4 79.25 33.95 -3.98
CA HIS A 4 78.19 33.70 -4.96
C HIS A 4 76.89 33.33 -4.25
N LEU A 5 75.84 34.10 -4.50
CA LEU A 5 74.45 33.76 -4.17
C LEU A 5 73.87 33.01 -5.34
N ILE A 6 73.52 31.73 -5.14
CA ILE A 6 72.71 30.95 -6.06
C ILE A 6 71.24 31.12 -5.67
N ALA A 7 70.47 31.77 -6.56
CA ALA A 7 69.03 31.87 -6.45
C ALA A 7 68.37 30.58 -7.06
N ALA A 8 67.81 29.76 -6.21
CA ALA A 8 66.99 28.62 -6.66
C ALA A 8 65.57 29.10 -7.01
N ALA A 9 65.24 29.11 -8.30
CA ALA A 9 63.89 29.38 -8.77
C ALA A 9 63.02 28.11 -8.54
N LEU A 10 62.14 28.19 -7.58
CA LEU A 10 61.07 27.19 -7.38
C LEU A 10 60.01 27.40 -8.47
N LEU A 11 60.02 26.52 -9.49
CA LEU A 11 58.93 26.38 -10.45
C LEU A 11 57.73 25.72 -9.76
N PHE A 12 56.75 26.52 -9.39
CA PHE A 12 55.43 25.99 -9.06
C PHE A 12 54.79 25.46 -10.34
N HIS A 13 54.76 24.16 -10.53
CA HIS A 13 53.87 23.54 -11.46
C HIS A 13 52.43 23.62 -10.91
N ALA A 14 51.67 24.59 -11.42
CA ALA A 14 50.25 24.55 -11.30
C ALA A 14 49.80 23.31 -12.13
N ALA A 15 49.52 22.22 -11.45
CA ALA A 15 48.78 21.13 -12.04
C ALA A 15 47.42 21.70 -12.44
N SER A 16 47.24 21.90 -13.75
CA SER A 16 45.91 22.14 -14.32
C SER A 16 45.07 20.90 -13.99
N ALA A 17 44.11 21.04 -13.08
CA ALA A 17 43.15 19.99 -12.83
C ALA A 17 42.42 19.72 -14.17
N SER A 18 42.73 18.61 -14.78
CA SER A 18 42.03 18.11 -15.95
C SER A 18 40.56 17.96 -15.57
N ALA A 19 39.69 18.54 -16.39
CA ALA A 19 38.26 18.34 -16.29
C ALA A 19 37.95 16.84 -16.23
N ALA A 20 37.38 16.36 -15.11
CA ALA A 20 37.09 14.96 -14.91
C ALA A 20 35.61 14.70 -14.81
N VAL A 21 35.12 13.78 -15.62
CA VAL A 21 33.80 13.18 -15.44
C VAL A 21 33.95 11.96 -14.54
N HIS A 22 33.33 12.01 -13.36
CA HIS A 22 33.27 10.90 -12.42
C HIS A 22 32.09 10.04 -12.77
N SER A 23 32.29 8.74 -13.01
CA SER A 23 31.26 7.82 -13.44
C SER A 23 31.18 6.58 -12.55
N ILE A 24 29.97 6.15 -12.23
CA ILE A 24 29.66 4.88 -11.59
C ILE A 24 28.58 4.16 -12.38
N HIS A 25 28.60 2.83 -12.39
CA HIS A 25 27.61 2.02 -13.09
C HIS A 25 27.34 0.71 -12.35
N ASN A 26 26.19 0.15 -12.61
CA ASN A 26 25.81 -1.23 -12.34
C ASN A 26 25.13 -1.81 -13.62
N ASP A 27 24.50 -2.98 -13.52
CA ASP A 27 23.86 -3.64 -14.65
C ASP A 27 22.66 -2.87 -15.21
N ARG A 28 22.12 -1.88 -14.50
CA ARG A 28 20.92 -1.13 -14.83
C ARG A 28 21.15 0.32 -15.18
N LEU A 29 22.01 0.99 -14.42
CA LEU A 29 22.19 2.44 -14.49
C LEU A 29 23.66 2.82 -14.58
N THR A 30 23.91 3.94 -15.28
CA THR A 30 25.15 4.72 -15.21
C THR A 30 24.81 6.10 -14.70
N ALA A 31 25.53 6.57 -13.67
CA ALA A 31 25.40 7.93 -13.14
C ALA A 31 26.75 8.65 -13.23
N GLU A 32 26.72 9.93 -13.58
CA GLU A 32 27.91 10.74 -13.84
C GLU A 32 27.83 12.09 -13.15
N PHE A 33 28.97 12.58 -12.72
CA PHE A 33 29.15 13.95 -12.23
C PHE A 33 30.32 14.60 -12.98
N ASP A 34 30.07 15.77 -13.56
CA ASP A 34 31.06 16.57 -14.28
C ASP A 34 31.57 17.69 -13.37
N ASP A 35 32.86 17.67 -13.05
CA ASP A 35 33.53 18.63 -12.17
C ASP A 35 33.50 20.07 -12.70
N VAL A 36 33.43 20.27 -14.02
CA VAL A 36 33.49 21.59 -14.65
C VAL A 36 32.16 22.30 -14.61
N SER A 37 31.13 21.57 -15.04
CA SER A 37 29.77 22.12 -15.12
C SER A 37 28.98 21.98 -13.80
N GLY A 38 29.46 21.14 -12.88
CA GLY A 38 28.74 20.73 -11.68
C GLY A 38 27.52 19.88 -11.99
N ALA A 39 27.40 19.34 -13.21
CA ALA A 39 26.20 18.62 -13.65
C ALA A 39 26.22 17.16 -13.21
N VAL A 40 25.06 16.70 -12.75
CA VAL A 40 24.75 15.28 -12.53
C VAL A 40 23.85 14.79 -13.65
N SER A 41 24.14 13.61 -14.18
CA SER A 41 23.30 12.92 -15.16
C SER A 41 23.16 11.43 -14.81
N ALA A 42 22.08 10.80 -15.32
CA ALA A 42 21.92 9.35 -15.23
C ALA A 42 21.25 8.82 -16.49
N ARG A 43 21.68 7.62 -16.93
CA ARG A 43 21.14 6.89 -18.07
C ARG A 43 20.99 5.40 -17.75
N LEU A 44 20.20 4.71 -18.54
CA LEU A 44 20.21 3.25 -18.52
C LEU A 44 21.55 2.75 -19.03
N THR A 45 22.10 1.70 -18.44
CA THR A 45 23.38 1.11 -18.88
C THR A 45 23.25 0.63 -20.33
N GLY A 46 24.18 1.08 -21.18
CA GLY A 46 24.13 0.85 -22.62
C GLY A 46 23.29 1.83 -23.44
N ALA A 47 22.53 2.73 -22.82
CA ALA A 47 21.84 3.80 -23.53
C ALA A 47 22.76 5.03 -23.71
N GLU A 48 22.59 5.73 -24.83
CA GLU A 48 23.35 6.97 -25.10
C GLU A 48 22.71 8.19 -24.39
N ALA A 49 21.38 8.33 -24.47
CA ALA A 49 20.66 9.48 -23.92
C ALA A 49 20.39 9.34 -22.42
N PRO A 50 20.70 10.35 -21.60
CA PRO A 50 20.35 10.37 -20.19
C PRO A 50 18.85 10.65 -20.00
N PHE A 51 18.22 9.95 -19.05
CA PHE A 51 16.85 10.25 -18.61
C PHE A 51 16.80 11.31 -17.52
N LEU A 52 17.92 11.56 -16.83
CA LEU A 52 18.08 12.60 -15.81
C LEU A 52 19.14 13.59 -16.29
N THR A 53 18.76 14.86 -16.30
CA THR A 53 19.59 15.96 -16.80
C THR A 53 19.41 17.22 -15.96
N ASP A 54 20.19 18.25 -16.24
CA ASP A 54 20.06 19.61 -15.70
C ASP A 54 19.99 19.68 -14.15
N TRP A 55 20.63 18.72 -13.48
CA TRP A 55 20.86 18.77 -12.04
C TRP A 55 22.25 19.33 -11.79
N LYS A 56 22.33 20.55 -11.27
CA LYS A 56 23.60 21.23 -10.97
C LYS A 56 23.84 21.28 -9.47
N LEU A 57 25.04 20.84 -9.08
CA LEU A 57 25.53 20.94 -7.72
C LEU A 57 26.48 22.14 -7.58
N SER A 58 26.33 22.89 -6.48
CA SER A 58 27.30 23.92 -6.10
C SER A 58 28.51 23.25 -5.44
N ALA A 59 29.36 22.62 -6.28
CA ALA A 59 30.55 21.92 -5.82
C ALA A 59 31.65 22.91 -5.40
N ALA A 60 32.42 22.57 -4.36
CA ALA A 60 33.69 23.20 -4.09
C ALA A 60 34.73 22.60 -5.07
N GLY A 61 35.13 23.37 -6.09
CA GLY A 61 35.86 22.92 -7.27
C GLY A 61 36.88 21.79 -7.03
N GLY A 62 36.81 20.74 -7.84
CA GLY A 62 37.77 19.64 -7.89
C GLY A 62 37.73 18.63 -6.73
N LYS A 63 36.64 18.54 -5.96
CA LYS A 63 36.55 17.65 -4.78
C LYS A 63 35.50 16.53 -4.93
N ALA A 64 35.40 15.93 -6.10
CA ALA A 64 34.65 14.69 -6.28
C ALA A 64 35.57 13.48 -6.21
N GLN A 65 35.06 12.38 -5.63
CA GLN A 65 35.79 11.10 -5.61
C GLN A 65 34.84 9.92 -5.81
N VAL A 66 35.37 8.90 -6.48
CA VAL A 66 34.68 7.62 -6.68
C VAL A 66 35.23 6.59 -5.74
N THR A 67 34.40 5.95 -4.94
CA THR A 67 34.80 4.93 -3.98
C THR A 67 33.96 3.66 -4.13
N SER A 68 34.52 2.52 -3.75
CA SER A 68 33.76 1.29 -3.52
C SER A 68 33.20 1.33 -2.12
N VAL A 69 31.92 1.01 -2.00
CA VAL A 69 31.18 1.08 -0.73
C VAL A 69 30.39 -0.21 -0.52
N THR A 70 29.98 -0.46 0.71
CA THR A 70 29.11 -1.58 1.05
C THR A 70 27.96 -1.08 1.92
N ASP A 71 26.75 -1.39 1.52
CA ASP A 71 25.53 -1.13 2.28
C ASP A 71 25.04 -2.43 2.95
N PRO A 72 24.60 -2.41 4.21
CA PRO A 72 24.14 -3.61 4.91
C PRO A 72 22.89 -4.26 4.30
N VAL A 73 22.11 -3.50 3.53
CA VAL A 73 20.87 -3.96 2.87
C VAL A 73 21.11 -4.29 1.40
N PHE A 74 21.76 -3.37 0.65
CA PHE A 74 21.90 -3.45 -0.81
C PHE A 74 23.25 -4.05 -1.27
N GLY A 75 24.16 -4.37 -0.32
CA GLY A 75 25.41 -5.04 -0.61
C GLY A 75 26.50 -4.11 -1.17
N LYS A 76 27.37 -4.65 -2.05
CA LYS A 76 28.49 -3.91 -2.65
C LYS A 76 28.01 -2.95 -3.73
N GLY A 77 28.64 -1.79 -3.81
CA GLY A 77 28.34 -0.76 -4.79
C GLY A 77 29.48 0.21 -5.03
N ARG A 78 29.17 1.22 -5.85
CA ARG A 78 30.07 2.35 -6.15
C ARG A 78 29.36 3.65 -5.76
N GLN A 79 30.13 4.62 -5.29
CA GLN A 79 29.63 5.92 -4.84
C GLN A 79 30.48 7.05 -5.38
N ILE A 80 29.85 8.10 -5.89
CA ILE A 80 30.46 9.40 -6.11
C ILE A 80 30.13 10.25 -4.89
N GLN A 81 31.16 10.73 -4.19
CA GLN A 81 31.02 11.78 -3.17
C GLN A 81 31.43 13.10 -3.79
N VAL A 82 30.58 14.12 -3.70
CA VAL A 82 30.87 15.48 -4.14
C VAL A 82 30.85 16.39 -2.93
N VAL A 83 31.96 17.06 -2.62
CA VAL A 83 32.05 18.07 -1.56
C VAL A 83 31.40 19.35 -2.08
N LEU A 84 30.47 19.92 -1.33
CA LEU A 84 29.72 21.11 -1.69
C LEU A 84 30.37 22.38 -1.15
N ALA A 85 30.01 23.54 -1.74
CA ALA A 85 30.53 24.84 -1.33
C ALA A 85 30.16 25.24 0.12
N ASP A 86 29.07 24.68 0.65
CA ASP A 86 28.63 24.84 2.05
C ASP A 86 29.45 24.01 3.06
N GLY A 87 30.36 23.16 2.58
CA GLY A 87 31.17 22.23 3.39
C GLY A 87 30.52 20.88 3.63
N GLY A 88 29.26 20.70 3.23
CA GLY A 88 28.60 19.39 3.21
C GLY A 88 29.06 18.52 2.05
N SER A 89 28.51 17.33 1.94
CA SER A 89 28.76 16.41 0.82
C SER A 89 27.45 15.84 0.31
N ILE A 90 27.35 15.64 -1.01
CA ILE A 90 26.28 14.83 -1.61
C ILE A 90 26.85 13.49 -2.08
N TYR A 91 26.07 12.43 -1.94
CA TYR A 91 26.45 11.08 -2.26
C TYR A 91 25.50 10.52 -3.31
N LEU A 92 26.09 10.06 -4.42
CA LEU A 92 25.38 9.38 -5.50
C LEU A 92 25.87 7.93 -5.50
N SER A 93 25.00 6.96 -5.22
CA SER A 93 25.39 5.57 -5.04
C SER A 93 24.59 4.64 -5.95
N LEU A 94 25.28 3.65 -6.52
CA LEU A 94 24.69 2.54 -7.26
C LEU A 94 25.11 1.23 -6.62
N TRP A 95 24.13 0.42 -6.21
CA TRP A 95 24.33 -0.89 -5.61
C TRP A 95 24.15 -1.98 -6.66
N GLY A 96 24.84 -3.11 -6.54
CA GLY A 96 24.96 -4.13 -7.58
C GLY A 96 23.61 -4.59 -8.16
N ASN A 97 22.65 -4.91 -7.32
CA ASN A 97 21.35 -5.43 -7.76
C ASN A 97 20.21 -4.39 -7.72
N ALA A 98 20.49 -3.14 -7.34
CA ALA A 98 19.46 -2.11 -7.23
C ALA A 98 19.20 -1.42 -8.57
N SER A 99 17.94 -1.16 -8.86
CA SER A 99 17.48 -0.48 -10.09
C SER A 99 17.40 1.03 -9.95
N PHE A 100 17.98 1.60 -8.90
CA PHE A 100 17.89 3.03 -8.57
C PHE A 100 19.26 3.64 -8.35
N LEU A 101 19.37 4.93 -8.67
CA LEU A 101 20.39 5.84 -8.15
C LEU A 101 19.95 6.30 -6.76
N PHE A 102 20.77 6.07 -5.75
CA PHE A 102 20.52 6.49 -4.36
C PHE A 102 21.25 7.80 -4.11
N VAL A 103 20.53 8.75 -3.51
CA VAL A 103 21.01 10.10 -3.24
C VAL A 103 20.81 10.44 -1.77
N SER A 104 21.87 10.92 -1.12
CA SER A 104 21.79 11.50 0.23
C SER A 104 22.78 12.66 0.36
N LYS A 105 22.56 13.56 1.33
CA LYS A 105 23.40 14.74 1.56
C LYS A 105 23.76 14.85 3.04
N ASP A 106 24.99 15.22 3.34
CA ASP A 106 25.36 15.73 4.65
C ASP A 106 24.94 17.20 4.76
N LEU A 107 24.02 17.47 5.62
CA LEU A 107 23.55 18.80 5.99
C LEU A 107 24.52 19.33 7.03
N PHE A 108 25.44 20.20 6.62
CA PHE A 108 26.51 20.71 7.46
C PHE A 108 26.17 22.11 7.99
N ASN A 109 26.34 22.30 9.27
CA ASN A 109 26.25 23.63 9.90
C ASN A 109 27.67 24.28 9.99
N ASN A 110 27.95 25.20 9.07
CA ASN A 110 29.18 25.97 9.07
C ASN A 110 29.12 27.28 9.90
N GLY A 111 27.99 27.55 10.56
CA GLY A 111 27.78 28.70 11.44
C GLY A 111 28.36 28.47 12.83
N ALA A 112 28.31 29.55 13.66
CA ALA A 112 28.78 29.54 15.04
C ALA A 112 27.72 29.05 16.05
N GLU A 113 26.45 29.04 15.67
CA GLU A 113 25.32 28.65 16.52
C GLU A 113 24.61 27.40 15.98
N THR A 114 23.73 26.81 16.77
CA THR A 114 22.89 25.69 16.30
C THR A 114 21.97 26.17 15.17
N LEU A 115 22.04 25.47 14.03
CA LEU A 115 21.17 25.70 12.89
C LEU A 115 19.87 24.88 13.08
N ASP A 116 18.72 25.54 12.99
CA ASP A 116 17.40 24.89 12.97
C ASP A 116 16.85 24.90 11.54
N LEU A 117 16.72 23.73 10.93
CA LEU A 117 16.23 23.54 9.57
C LEU A 117 14.83 22.96 9.57
N PRO A 118 13.82 23.73 9.18
CA PRO A 118 12.46 23.18 9.02
C PRO A 118 12.34 22.28 7.78
N ARG A 119 13.05 22.63 6.71
CA ARG A 119 12.97 21.98 5.39
C ARG A 119 14.30 22.07 4.66
N THR A 120 14.55 21.12 3.74
CA THR A 120 15.70 21.18 2.83
C THR A 120 15.39 20.56 1.47
N VAL A 121 15.86 21.21 0.40
CA VAL A 121 15.84 20.62 -0.94
C VAL A 121 17.09 19.77 -1.11
N LEU A 122 16.88 18.48 -1.43
CA LEU A 122 17.97 17.55 -1.70
C LEU A 122 18.40 17.57 -3.16
N ALA A 123 17.43 17.60 -4.07
CA ALA A 123 17.68 17.51 -5.52
C ALA A 123 16.63 18.30 -6.31
N ASP A 124 17.06 18.89 -7.42
CA ASP A 124 16.22 19.59 -8.41
C ASP A 124 16.79 19.29 -9.81
N PHE A 125 16.09 18.48 -10.59
CA PHE A 125 16.57 17.92 -11.85
C PHE A 125 15.49 17.85 -12.91
N ALA A 126 15.91 17.82 -14.19
CA ALA A 126 15.02 17.58 -15.31
C ALA A 126 14.99 16.11 -15.68
N LEU A 127 13.84 15.67 -16.20
CA LEU A 127 13.60 14.33 -16.70
C LEU A 127 13.30 14.37 -18.18
N ASP A 128 13.87 13.42 -18.93
CA ASP A 128 13.68 13.26 -20.35
C ASP A 128 13.41 11.77 -20.68
N LEU A 129 12.24 11.49 -21.23
CA LEU A 129 11.85 10.15 -21.70
C LEU A 129 11.88 10.05 -23.22
N GLY A 130 12.41 11.07 -23.91
CA GLY A 130 12.43 11.15 -25.37
C GLY A 130 11.02 11.34 -25.98
N LYS A 131 10.09 11.95 -25.23
CA LYS A 131 8.68 12.16 -25.62
C LYS A 131 8.26 13.60 -25.38
N PRO A 132 7.31 14.13 -26.16
CA PRO A 132 6.69 15.40 -25.86
C PRO A 132 6.07 15.40 -24.46
N VAL A 133 6.20 16.51 -23.74
CA VAL A 133 5.67 16.63 -22.37
C VAL A 133 4.15 16.41 -22.31
N SER A 134 3.42 16.82 -23.36
CA SER A 134 1.97 16.60 -23.49
C SER A 134 1.54 15.14 -23.41
N ASP A 135 2.42 14.23 -23.83
CA ASP A 135 2.15 12.78 -23.87
C ASP A 135 2.46 12.11 -22.52
N LEU A 136 3.18 12.80 -21.65
CA LEU A 136 3.59 12.27 -20.37
C LEU A 136 2.54 12.54 -19.28
N ARG A 137 2.55 11.69 -18.25
CA ARG A 137 1.74 11.84 -17.04
C ARG A 137 2.61 11.66 -15.79
N THR A 138 2.22 12.37 -14.73
CA THR A 138 2.75 12.14 -13.40
C THR A 138 1.75 11.37 -12.56
N GLN A 139 2.25 10.38 -11.81
CA GLN A 139 1.47 9.58 -10.87
C GLN A 139 2.07 9.73 -9.47
N GLY A 140 1.28 10.25 -8.54
CA GLY A 140 1.66 10.46 -7.14
C GLY A 140 0.49 10.33 -6.20
N THR A 141 0.61 10.86 -4.98
CA THR A 141 -0.47 10.79 -3.98
C THR A 141 -1.74 11.52 -4.42
N ALA A 142 -1.62 12.55 -5.25
CA ALA A 142 -2.77 13.22 -5.88
C ALA A 142 -3.38 12.46 -7.07
N GLY A 143 -2.84 11.28 -7.42
CA GLY A 143 -3.27 10.49 -8.57
C GLY A 143 -2.56 10.88 -9.86
N LEU A 144 -3.17 10.51 -10.99
CA LEU A 144 -2.64 10.72 -12.34
C LEU A 144 -2.96 12.14 -12.82
N THR A 145 -1.93 12.91 -13.18
CA THR A 145 -2.09 14.30 -13.65
C THR A 145 -1.15 14.60 -14.82
N ALA A 146 -1.38 15.72 -15.51
CA ALA A 146 -0.34 16.31 -16.36
C ALA A 146 0.84 16.76 -15.49
N PRO A 147 2.09 16.75 -16.02
CA PRO A 147 3.29 17.03 -15.23
C PRO A 147 3.30 18.40 -14.54
N ASP A 148 2.67 19.42 -15.15
CA ASP A 148 2.57 20.79 -14.59
C ASP A 148 1.40 20.99 -13.61
N LYS A 149 0.56 19.98 -13.41
CA LYS A 149 -0.66 20.07 -12.59
C LYS A 149 -0.58 19.33 -11.27
N HIS A 150 0.49 18.56 -11.04
CA HIS A 150 0.60 17.81 -9.79
C HIS A 150 0.89 18.76 -8.61
N PRO A 151 0.07 18.78 -7.54
CA PRO A 151 0.18 19.75 -6.45
C PRO A 151 1.37 19.50 -5.49
N GLY A 152 2.19 18.50 -5.79
CA GLY A 152 3.22 17.94 -4.92
C GLY A 152 2.77 16.59 -4.37
N SER A 153 3.68 15.62 -4.34
CA SER A 153 3.44 14.25 -3.90
C SER A 153 4.26 13.93 -2.65
N TYR A 154 3.64 13.29 -1.68
CA TYR A 154 4.38 12.74 -0.55
C TYR A 154 5.04 11.42 -0.94
N VAL A 155 6.26 11.21 -0.47
CA VAL A 155 7.07 10.00 -0.55
C VAL A 155 7.49 9.58 -1.97
N PHE A 156 6.63 9.55 -2.96
CA PHE A 156 6.95 9.12 -4.32
C PHE A 156 6.31 10.00 -5.40
N LEU A 157 6.93 10.06 -6.57
CA LEU A 157 6.35 10.65 -7.77
C LEU A 157 6.96 9.96 -9.01
N THR A 158 6.10 9.54 -9.93
CA THR A 158 6.48 8.84 -11.15
C THR A 158 6.12 9.68 -12.37
N LEU A 159 7.05 9.83 -13.31
CA LEU A 159 6.79 10.36 -14.65
C LEU A 159 6.74 9.19 -15.64
N ALA A 160 5.66 9.05 -16.39
CA ALA A 160 5.49 7.92 -17.32
C ALA A 160 4.88 8.33 -18.65
N ASP A 161 5.22 7.58 -19.71
CA ASP A 161 4.53 7.53 -20.98
C ASP A 161 3.40 6.48 -20.91
N PRO A 162 2.11 6.87 -20.93
CA PRO A 162 0.99 5.93 -20.86
C PRO A 162 0.99 4.88 -21.96
N ALA A 163 1.45 5.24 -23.16
CA ALA A 163 1.39 4.35 -24.32
C ALA A 163 2.31 3.13 -24.17
N THR A 164 3.51 3.32 -23.59
CA THR A 164 4.51 2.26 -23.40
C THR A 164 4.65 1.82 -21.97
N ARG A 165 4.20 2.62 -21.01
CA ARG A 165 4.46 2.53 -19.55
C ARG A 165 5.91 2.78 -19.16
N LYS A 166 6.80 3.13 -20.10
CA LYS A 166 8.15 3.55 -19.77
C LYS A 166 8.10 4.78 -18.87
N GLY A 167 8.93 4.81 -17.84
CA GLY A 167 8.89 5.95 -16.93
C GLY A 167 10.04 6.00 -15.93
N VAL A 168 10.14 7.15 -15.27
CA VAL A 168 11.06 7.40 -14.17
C VAL A 168 10.28 7.38 -12.87
N VAL A 169 10.69 6.50 -11.96
CA VAL A 169 10.17 6.39 -10.60
C VAL A 169 11.15 7.09 -9.66
N THR A 170 10.63 8.01 -8.88
CA THR A 170 11.39 8.70 -7.83
C THR A 170 10.70 8.53 -6.49
N GLY A 171 11.49 8.48 -5.41
CA GLY A 171 10.90 8.38 -4.07
C GLY A 171 11.90 8.53 -2.95
N TRP A 172 11.37 8.85 -1.78
CA TRP A 172 12.11 8.88 -0.53
C TRP A 172 12.13 7.46 0.05
N LEU A 173 13.32 6.90 0.15
CA LEU A 173 13.51 5.53 0.61
C LEU A 173 13.50 5.43 2.13
N THR A 174 14.10 6.42 2.82
CA THR A 174 14.11 6.48 4.27
C THR A 174 13.23 7.61 4.80
N HIS A 175 12.76 7.48 6.02
CA HIS A 175 11.75 8.34 6.64
C HIS A 175 12.03 8.55 8.14
N ASP A 176 13.30 8.48 8.56
CA ASP A 176 13.63 8.43 9.98
C ASP A 176 13.41 9.78 10.66
N ARG A 177 13.73 10.89 9.98
CA ARG A 177 13.69 12.25 10.52
C ARG A 177 12.80 13.21 9.76
N ALA A 178 12.55 12.95 8.47
CA ALA A 178 11.80 13.85 7.60
C ALA A 178 10.63 13.18 6.92
N SER A 179 9.61 13.94 6.59
CA SER A 179 8.60 13.59 5.61
C SER A 179 9.02 14.12 4.24
N GLY A 180 9.25 13.21 3.31
CA GLY A 180 9.66 13.56 1.96
C GLY A 180 8.50 14.03 1.08
N VAL A 181 8.72 15.10 0.32
CA VAL A 181 7.78 15.64 -0.67
C VAL A 181 8.50 15.81 -2.00
N ILE A 182 7.79 15.60 -3.12
CA ILE A 182 8.34 15.79 -4.47
C ILE A 182 7.39 16.68 -5.27
N PHE A 183 7.92 17.76 -5.82
CA PHE A 183 7.17 18.70 -6.66
C PHE A 183 7.51 18.46 -8.13
N SER A 184 6.51 18.61 -9.00
CA SER A 184 6.67 18.58 -10.45
C SER A 184 6.34 19.95 -11.04
N ARG A 185 7.16 20.41 -11.97
CA ARG A 185 6.95 21.66 -12.71
C ARG A 185 7.51 21.59 -14.14
N LEU A 186 7.05 22.46 -15.00
CA LEU A 186 7.69 22.67 -16.30
C LEU A 186 8.65 23.86 -16.22
N LYS A 187 9.84 23.66 -16.76
CA LYS A 187 10.84 24.71 -16.95
C LYS A 187 11.63 24.43 -18.24
N ASP A 188 11.76 25.44 -19.08
CA ASP A 188 12.52 25.37 -20.33
C ASP A 188 12.08 24.19 -21.23
N GLY A 189 10.76 23.91 -21.29
CA GLY A 189 10.16 22.82 -22.05
C GLY A 189 10.39 21.41 -21.48
N LYS A 190 11.01 21.28 -20.32
CA LYS A 190 11.29 19.99 -19.66
C LYS A 190 10.46 19.83 -18.38
N VAL A 191 10.16 18.58 -18.02
CA VAL A 191 9.61 18.22 -16.73
C VAL A 191 10.75 18.24 -15.69
N ARG A 192 10.56 18.98 -14.60
CA ARG A 192 11.51 19.03 -13.48
C ARG A 192 10.86 18.51 -12.21
N PHE A 193 11.63 17.70 -11.47
CA PHE A 193 11.27 17.26 -10.13
C PHE A 193 12.18 17.93 -9.09
N GLU A 194 11.56 18.37 -7.99
CA GLU A 194 12.25 18.87 -6.81
C GLU A 194 11.93 17.96 -5.62
N ALA A 195 12.97 17.36 -5.05
CA ALA A 195 12.86 16.50 -3.86
C ALA A 195 13.18 17.31 -2.61
N ARG A 196 12.21 17.42 -1.70
CA ARG A 196 12.29 18.20 -0.46
C ARG A 196 11.99 17.33 0.76
N GLY A 197 12.83 17.43 1.79
CA GLY A 197 12.58 16.83 3.11
C GLY A 197 12.04 17.87 4.09
N ASP A 198 10.91 17.58 4.73
CA ASP A 198 10.28 18.42 5.75
C ASP A 198 10.52 17.80 7.13
N TYR A 199 11.29 18.47 8.00
CA TYR A 199 11.68 17.99 9.32
C TYR A 199 10.79 18.54 10.44
N GLY A 200 10.21 19.72 10.25
CA GLY A 200 9.68 20.59 11.30
C GLY A 200 10.82 21.30 12.03
N HIS A 201 11.60 20.57 12.82
CA HIS A 201 12.79 21.09 13.49
C HIS A 201 13.94 20.10 13.36
N LEU A 202 14.93 20.36 12.52
CA LEU A 202 16.19 19.62 12.50
C LEU A 202 17.30 20.53 13.05
N ARG A 203 17.75 20.26 14.27
CA ARG A 203 18.77 21.05 14.94
C ARG A 203 20.15 20.44 14.75
N ILE A 204 21.05 21.20 14.11
CA ILE A 204 22.41 20.80 13.82
C ILE A 204 23.35 21.73 14.62
N PRO A 205 24.08 21.21 15.63
CA PRO A 205 25.05 22.05 16.36
C PRO A 205 26.14 22.62 15.46
N ALA A 206 26.74 23.75 15.87
CA ALA A 206 27.84 24.38 15.16
C ALA A 206 28.97 23.39 14.83
N GLY A 207 29.46 23.41 13.59
CA GLY A 207 30.52 22.51 13.10
C GLY A 207 30.14 21.03 12.99
N LYS A 208 28.87 20.66 13.10
CA LYS A 208 28.36 19.28 12.95
C LYS A 208 27.60 19.11 11.64
N SER A 209 27.41 17.86 11.25
CA SER A 209 26.57 17.49 10.12
C SER A 209 25.58 16.39 10.49
N VAL A 210 24.49 16.35 9.75
CA VAL A 210 23.45 15.30 9.83
C VAL A 210 23.20 14.78 8.44
N ARG A 211 23.18 13.45 8.25
CA ARG A 211 22.82 12.82 6.98
C ARG A 211 21.32 13.01 6.72
N SER A 212 20.97 13.48 5.52
CA SER A 212 19.57 13.57 5.07
C SER A 212 18.94 12.18 4.91
N GLU A 213 17.62 12.15 4.72
CA GLU A 213 16.97 10.97 4.19
C GLU A 213 17.55 10.58 2.82
N THR A 214 17.43 9.30 2.48
CA THR A 214 17.86 8.77 1.17
C THR A 214 16.71 8.91 0.17
N PHE A 215 17.01 9.52 -0.97
CA PHE A 215 16.13 9.63 -2.12
C PHE A 215 16.59 8.70 -3.23
N VAL A 216 15.67 8.12 -4.01
CA VAL A 216 16.01 7.21 -5.11
C VAL A 216 15.38 7.65 -6.44
N ILE A 217 16.10 7.38 -7.54
CA ILE A 217 15.70 7.71 -8.91
C ILE A 217 16.00 6.51 -9.82
N GLY A 218 15.00 5.97 -10.52
CA GLY A 218 15.20 4.85 -11.44
C GLY A 218 14.35 4.99 -12.71
N CYS A 219 14.85 4.48 -13.83
CA CYS A 219 14.14 4.44 -15.11
C CYS A 219 13.79 2.99 -15.49
N PHE A 220 12.54 2.77 -15.93
CA PHE A 220 11.95 1.45 -16.14
C PHE A 220 11.17 1.38 -17.45
N GLU A 221 11.19 0.24 -18.12
CA GLU A 221 10.35 -0.04 -19.27
C GLU A 221 8.86 -0.20 -18.90
N ASP A 222 8.57 -0.61 -17.66
CA ASP A 222 7.23 -0.54 -17.07
C ASP A 222 7.35 0.12 -15.68
N ALA A 223 6.92 1.36 -15.55
CA ALA A 223 7.02 2.14 -14.33
C ALA A 223 6.16 1.58 -13.18
N ARG A 224 5.15 0.72 -13.46
CA ARG A 224 4.40 0.00 -12.42
C ARG A 224 5.34 -0.94 -11.66
N LEU A 225 6.16 -1.71 -12.41
CA LEU A 225 7.18 -2.59 -11.83
C LEU A 225 8.26 -1.78 -11.12
N GLY A 226 8.57 -0.59 -11.62
CA GLY A 226 9.47 0.34 -10.95
C GLY A 226 8.95 0.82 -9.58
N GLN A 227 7.66 1.14 -9.48
CA GLN A 227 7.01 1.48 -8.20
C GLN A 227 6.99 0.31 -7.22
N GLU A 228 6.73 -0.91 -7.72
CA GLU A 228 6.81 -2.12 -6.91
C GLU A 228 8.23 -2.34 -6.37
N GLN A 229 9.27 -2.21 -7.21
CA GLN A 229 10.67 -2.31 -6.78
C GLN A 229 11.06 -1.19 -5.80
N PHE A 230 10.49 0.01 -5.93
CA PHE A 230 10.68 1.08 -4.95
C PHE A 230 10.10 0.69 -3.58
N ALA A 231 8.89 0.14 -3.55
CA ALA A 231 8.28 -0.35 -2.31
C ALA A 231 9.08 -1.53 -1.72
N ASP A 232 9.56 -2.46 -2.56
CA ASP A 232 10.42 -3.57 -2.12
C ASP A 232 11.75 -3.06 -1.52
N ALA A 233 12.39 -2.05 -2.12
CA ALA A 233 13.61 -1.43 -1.59
C ALA A 233 13.35 -0.75 -0.23
N MET A 234 12.21 -0.07 -0.07
CA MET A 234 11.78 0.51 1.20
C MET A 234 11.53 -0.58 2.25
N ALA A 235 10.84 -1.66 1.87
CA ALA A 235 10.60 -2.81 2.76
C ALA A 235 11.90 -3.47 3.22
N GLN A 236 12.88 -3.61 2.34
CA GLN A 236 14.21 -4.12 2.67
C GLN A 236 14.95 -3.19 3.63
N SER A 237 14.94 -1.87 3.39
CA SER A 237 15.60 -0.86 4.23
C SER A 237 15.08 -0.89 5.67
N TYR A 238 13.78 -1.05 5.85
CA TYR A 238 13.13 -1.14 7.17
C TYR A 238 12.95 -2.57 7.68
N LYS A 239 13.42 -3.59 6.92
CA LYS A 239 13.27 -5.02 7.27
C LYS A 239 11.82 -5.37 7.61
N ILE A 240 10.88 -4.83 6.82
CA ILE A 240 9.45 -4.99 7.05
C ILE A 240 9.07 -6.47 6.95
N LYS A 241 8.35 -6.94 7.96
CA LYS A 241 7.74 -8.27 8.01
C LYS A 241 6.29 -8.09 8.40
N LEU A 242 5.42 -8.05 7.42
CA LEU A 242 3.99 -7.89 7.64
C LEU A 242 3.42 -9.14 8.30
N ARG A 243 2.55 -8.95 9.28
CA ARG A 243 1.70 -10.03 9.79
C ARG A 243 0.66 -10.38 8.74
N PRO A 244 0.21 -11.64 8.66
CA PRO A 244 -0.84 -12.01 7.72
C PRO A 244 -2.07 -11.12 7.90
N GLN A 245 -2.60 -10.61 6.78
CA GLN A 245 -3.88 -9.93 6.82
C GLN A 245 -5.02 -10.93 7.03
N SER A 246 -6.09 -10.48 7.68
CA SER A 246 -7.30 -11.26 7.87
C SER A 246 -8.50 -10.37 7.56
N ALA A 247 -9.47 -10.89 6.84
CA ALA A 247 -10.73 -10.18 6.65
C ALA A 247 -11.39 -9.90 8.00
N GLY A 248 -12.04 -8.75 8.14
CA GLY A 248 -12.56 -8.29 9.42
C GLY A 248 -13.92 -7.62 9.35
N TYR A 249 -14.48 -7.43 10.53
CA TYR A 249 -15.65 -6.60 10.76
C TYR A 249 -15.26 -5.37 11.59
N CYS A 250 -15.74 -4.18 11.17
CA CYS A 250 -15.58 -2.91 11.89
C CYS A 250 -16.96 -2.38 12.31
N THR A 251 -17.14 -2.02 13.58
CA THR A 251 -18.46 -1.61 14.09
C THR A 251 -18.87 -0.22 13.64
N TRP A 252 -17.94 0.67 13.24
CA TRP A 252 -18.18 2.10 13.07
C TRP A 252 -19.37 2.46 12.17
N TYR A 253 -19.45 1.84 11.00
CA TYR A 253 -20.43 2.18 9.97
C TYR A 253 -21.65 1.27 9.95
N SER A 254 -21.87 0.46 10.99
CA SER A 254 -23.03 -0.40 11.05
C SER A 254 -24.33 0.42 10.98
N ASP A 255 -25.26 -0.03 10.17
CA ASP A 255 -26.56 0.61 9.97
C ASP A 255 -27.52 0.43 11.15
N GLN A 256 -27.25 -0.54 12.03
CA GLN A 256 -28.08 -0.83 13.20
C GLN A 256 -27.36 -0.60 14.53
N HIS A 257 -26.07 -0.86 14.59
CA HIS A 257 -25.26 -0.81 15.82
C HIS A 257 -23.93 -0.10 15.56
N GLY A 258 -24.00 1.16 15.03
CA GLY A 258 -22.83 1.95 14.67
C GLY A 258 -21.99 2.42 15.86
N GLY A 259 -20.86 3.04 15.56
CA GLY A 259 -19.89 3.44 16.57
C GLY A 259 -19.20 2.23 17.20
N ALA A 260 -19.20 2.14 18.51
CA ALA A 260 -18.66 0.99 19.24
C ALA A 260 -19.61 -0.23 19.24
N GLY A 261 -20.87 -0.06 18.82
CA GLY A 261 -21.90 -1.07 19.11
C GLY A 261 -22.20 -1.17 20.61
N ASP A 262 -22.62 -2.33 21.07
CA ASP A 262 -22.79 -2.67 22.48
C ASP A 262 -22.43 -4.14 22.72
N GLU A 263 -22.23 -4.51 23.98
CA GLU A 263 -21.82 -5.86 24.40
C GLU A 263 -22.70 -6.97 23.80
N LYS A 264 -24.03 -6.80 23.83
CA LYS A 264 -24.99 -7.80 23.32
C LYS A 264 -24.91 -7.94 21.80
N SER A 265 -24.94 -6.82 21.08
CA SER A 265 -24.90 -6.82 19.61
C SER A 265 -23.58 -7.40 19.07
N ILE A 266 -22.45 -7.11 19.70
CA ILE A 266 -21.15 -7.68 19.29
C ILE A 266 -21.11 -9.18 19.49
N VAL A 267 -21.62 -9.71 20.61
CA VAL A 267 -21.66 -11.16 20.85
C VAL A 267 -22.62 -11.86 19.88
N GLU A 268 -23.76 -11.27 19.57
CA GLU A 268 -24.70 -11.77 18.56
C GLU A 268 -24.04 -11.85 17.16
N LEU A 269 -23.44 -10.74 16.74
CA LEU A 269 -22.70 -10.67 15.49
C LEU A 269 -21.58 -11.70 15.42
N ALA A 270 -20.77 -11.82 16.47
CA ALA A 270 -19.66 -12.77 16.52
C ALA A 270 -20.13 -14.23 16.40
N LYS A 271 -21.23 -14.61 17.06
CA LYS A 271 -21.85 -15.93 16.93
C LYS A 271 -22.34 -16.21 15.50
N PHE A 272 -22.97 -15.23 14.86
CA PHE A 272 -23.43 -15.35 13.48
C PHE A 272 -22.21 -15.48 12.54
N ALA A 273 -21.25 -14.61 12.65
CA ALA A 273 -20.05 -14.59 11.84
C ALA A 273 -19.21 -15.89 11.99
N ALA A 274 -19.15 -16.46 13.20
CA ALA A 274 -18.46 -17.73 13.46
C ALA A 274 -19.06 -18.89 12.65
N ARG A 275 -20.38 -18.91 12.46
CA ARG A 275 -21.07 -19.90 11.68
C ARG A 275 -20.98 -19.64 10.16
N GLU A 276 -21.22 -18.39 9.73
CA GLU A 276 -21.45 -18.08 8.32
C GLU A 276 -20.21 -17.62 7.55
N LEU A 277 -19.29 -16.89 8.19
CA LEU A 277 -18.17 -16.21 7.50
C LEU A 277 -16.78 -16.68 7.94
N ARG A 278 -16.62 -17.12 9.18
CA ARG A 278 -15.32 -17.62 9.66
C ARG A 278 -14.81 -18.81 8.84
N PRO A 279 -15.64 -19.78 8.42
CA PRO A 279 -15.20 -20.86 7.53
C PRO A 279 -14.66 -20.37 6.18
N PHE A 280 -15.06 -19.17 5.76
CA PHE A 280 -14.61 -18.52 4.53
C PHE A 280 -13.39 -17.62 4.72
N GLY A 281 -12.99 -17.30 5.96
CA GLY A 281 -11.77 -16.56 6.24
C GLY A 281 -11.95 -15.23 7.00
N LEU A 282 -13.16 -14.91 7.51
CA LEU A 282 -13.32 -13.78 8.43
C LEU A 282 -12.59 -14.10 9.75
N GLY A 283 -11.67 -13.24 10.19
CA GLY A 283 -10.82 -13.53 11.33
C GLY A 283 -10.74 -12.42 12.39
N VAL A 284 -11.26 -11.23 12.12
CA VAL A 284 -11.18 -10.07 13.03
C VAL A 284 -12.55 -9.50 13.32
N ILE A 285 -12.83 -9.14 14.56
CA ILE A 285 -13.95 -8.27 14.96
C ILE A 285 -13.37 -7.09 15.74
N GLN A 286 -13.49 -5.89 15.16
CA GLN A 286 -12.97 -4.66 15.69
C GLN A 286 -14.09 -3.79 16.25
N ILE A 287 -13.94 -3.38 17.52
CA ILE A 287 -14.77 -2.37 18.19
C ILE A 287 -14.16 -1.00 17.92
N ASP A 288 -14.96 -0.10 17.35
CA ASP A 288 -14.55 1.25 16.98
C ASP A 288 -14.86 2.29 18.08
N ASP A 289 -14.75 3.60 17.78
CA ASP A 289 -14.95 4.73 18.69
C ASP A 289 -16.30 4.68 19.46
N LEU A 290 -16.38 5.35 20.59
CA LEU A 290 -17.51 5.53 21.53
C LEU A 290 -17.59 4.49 22.67
N TRP A 291 -16.64 3.59 22.82
CA TRP A 291 -16.55 2.67 23.98
C TRP A 291 -15.94 3.34 25.22
N GLN A 292 -15.02 4.27 25.01
CA GLN A 292 -14.18 4.92 26.00
C GLN A 292 -14.88 6.10 26.69
N ASP A 293 -14.36 6.43 27.88
CA ASP A 293 -14.74 7.61 28.68
C ASP A 293 -13.81 8.81 28.39
N GLY A 294 -13.91 9.85 29.23
CA GLY A 294 -13.06 11.04 29.23
C GLY A 294 -13.74 12.29 28.67
N GLY A 295 -13.06 13.41 28.76
CA GLY A 295 -13.51 14.69 28.23
C GLY A 295 -13.52 14.70 26.70
N LYS A 296 -14.58 15.30 26.12
CA LYS A 296 -14.67 15.52 24.67
C LYS A 296 -14.23 16.95 24.35
N PHE A 297 -13.21 17.06 23.52
CA PHE A 297 -12.74 18.34 23.02
C PHE A 297 -12.04 18.08 21.66
N ASN A 298 -12.42 18.83 20.65
CA ASN A 298 -11.83 18.75 19.31
C ASN A 298 -11.67 17.29 18.83
N GLY A 299 -12.79 16.58 18.65
CA GLY A 299 -12.88 15.18 18.23
C GLY A 299 -13.46 14.25 19.32
N PRO A 300 -13.08 12.96 19.33
CA PRO A 300 -13.63 11.96 20.23
C PRO A 300 -13.22 12.18 21.71
N THR A 301 -13.90 11.49 22.64
CA THR A 301 -13.41 11.36 24.02
C THR A 301 -12.09 10.58 24.05
N ARG A 302 -11.21 10.84 25.01
CA ARG A 302 -9.81 10.33 24.97
C ARG A 302 -9.31 9.61 26.22
N GLY A 303 -10.21 9.12 27.05
CA GLY A 303 -9.88 8.26 28.19
C GLY A 303 -9.82 6.79 27.76
N PHE A 304 -8.80 6.38 27.01
CA PHE A 304 -8.69 5.05 26.39
C PHE A 304 -8.27 3.93 27.36
N ASP A 305 -8.11 4.21 28.62
CA ASP A 305 -7.82 3.25 29.68
C ASP A 305 -9.04 2.85 30.50
N ARG A 306 -10.22 3.39 30.18
CA ARG A 306 -11.47 3.16 30.90
C ARG A 306 -12.69 3.23 29.99
N VAL A 307 -13.72 2.46 30.37
CA VAL A 307 -15.01 2.46 29.66
C VAL A 307 -15.88 3.62 30.11
N LYS A 308 -16.75 4.10 29.25
CA LYS A 308 -17.73 5.14 29.53
C LYS A 308 -18.71 4.66 30.61
N PRO A 309 -18.85 5.35 31.74
CA PRO A 309 -19.85 5.03 32.76
C PRO A 309 -21.26 5.03 32.14
N ASN A 310 -22.05 3.98 32.39
CA ASN A 310 -23.38 3.77 31.78
C ASN A 310 -23.36 3.74 30.24
N GLY A 311 -22.18 3.51 29.64
CA GLY A 311 -21.99 3.33 28.21
C GLY A 311 -22.39 1.92 27.72
N PRO A 312 -22.01 1.59 26.46
CA PRO A 312 -22.40 0.32 25.83
C PRO A 312 -21.72 -0.92 26.42
N TYR A 313 -20.64 -0.76 27.22
CA TYR A 313 -19.84 -1.84 27.76
C TYR A 313 -19.78 -1.79 29.30
N ARG A 314 -20.93 -2.01 29.97
CA ARG A 314 -21.02 -1.92 31.43
C ARG A 314 -20.21 -2.97 32.17
N GLY A 315 -20.00 -4.14 31.57
CA GLY A 315 -19.14 -5.20 32.09
C GLY A 315 -17.65 -4.96 31.88
N GLY A 316 -17.27 -3.88 31.17
CA GLY A 316 -15.89 -3.59 30.74
C GLY A 316 -15.55 -4.21 29.38
N MET A 317 -14.35 -3.93 28.89
CA MET A 317 -13.91 -4.38 27.56
C MET A 317 -13.38 -5.82 27.55
N GLN A 318 -12.89 -6.34 28.69
CA GLN A 318 -12.33 -7.68 28.79
C GLN A 318 -13.34 -8.81 28.52
N PRO A 319 -14.58 -8.82 29.08
CA PRO A 319 -15.56 -9.87 28.79
C PRO A 319 -15.91 -9.99 27.31
N VAL A 320 -16.02 -8.85 26.62
CA VAL A 320 -16.32 -8.83 25.18
C VAL A 320 -15.15 -9.34 24.34
N ALA A 321 -13.93 -8.92 24.65
CA ALA A 321 -12.74 -9.48 23.99
C ALA A 321 -12.66 -11.01 24.19
N THR A 322 -12.96 -11.51 25.39
CA THR A 322 -13.02 -12.95 25.67
C THR A 322 -14.08 -13.64 24.81
N ALA A 323 -15.31 -13.10 24.74
CA ALA A 323 -16.39 -13.67 23.93
C ALA A 323 -16.05 -13.72 22.42
N ILE A 324 -15.38 -12.69 21.91
CA ILE A 324 -14.90 -12.66 20.51
C ILE A 324 -13.85 -13.76 20.29
N ARG A 325 -12.88 -13.88 21.20
CA ARG A 325 -11.78 -14.86 21.09
C ARG A 325 -12.25 -16.30 21.23
N ASP A 326 -13.20 -16.58 22.13
CA ASP A 326 -13.78 -17.91 22.34
C ASP A 326 -14.51 -18.43 21.09
N LEU A 327 -15.00 -17.52 20.23
CA LEU A 327 -15.57 -17.83 18.91
C LEU A 327 -14.52 -17.95 17.80
N GLY A 328 -13.23 -17.80 18.14
CA GLY A 328 -12.09 -18.00 17.25
C GLY A 328 -11.73 -16.79 16.38
N PHE A 329 -12.11 -15.58 16.81
CA PHE A 329 -11.71 -14.33 16.16
C PHE A 329 -10.62 -13.61 16.94
N THR A 330 -9.88 -12.75 16.25
CA THR A 330 -9.03 -11.74 16.90
C THR A 330 -9.91 -10.58 17.34
N ALA A 331 -9.81 -10.19 18.60
CA ALA A 331 -10.50 -9.01 19.13
C ALA A 331 -9.69 -7.75 18.81
N GLY A 332 -10.36 -6.78 18.17
CA GLY A 332 -9.81 -5.49 17.77
C GLY A 332 -10.42 -4.33 18.56
N ILE A 333 -9.60 -3.31 18.83
CA ILE A 333 -10.03 -2.08 19.51
C ILE A 333 -9.45 -0.84 18.85
N TRP A 334 -10.26 0.22 18.79
CA TRP A 334 -9.89 1.53 18.28
C TRP A 334 -9.43 2.45 19.41
N PHE A 335 -8.38 3.25 19.19
CA PHE A 335 -7.96 4.33 20.06
C PHE A 335 -7.03 5.32 19.33
N MET A 336 -6.77 6.48 19.97
CA MET A 336 -5.83 7.49 19.49
C MET A 336 -4.62 7.56 20.44
N PRO A 337 -3.42 7.15 19.97
CA PRO A 337 -2.26 7.06 20.87
C PRO A 337 -1.66 8.43 21.26
N PHE A 338 -1.64 9.44 20.38
CA PHE A 338 -0.73 10.58 20.45
C PHE A 338 -1.37 11.90 20.86
N SER A 339 -2.66 11.91 21.16
CA SER A 339 -3.37 13.11 21.57
C SER A 339 -4.30 12.88 22.74
N ARG A 340 -4.56 13.93 23.50
CA ARG A 340 -5.51 13.94 24.63
C ARG A 340 -6.30 15.27 24.58
N ASN A 341 -7.21 15.40 25.52
CA ASN A 341 -7.91 16.66 25.79
C ASN A 341 -7.22 17.39 26.91
N TYR A 342 -6.47 18.46 26.65
CA TYR A 342 -5.76 19.23 27.66
C TYR A 342 -6.69 19.92 28.70
N GLN A 343 -7.99 20.07 28.37
CA GLN A 343 -9.01 20.64 29.26
C GLN A 343 -9.66 19.58 30.16
N ASP A 344 -9.39 18.29 29.93
CA ASP A 344 -9.91 17.22 30.80
C ASP A 344 -9.32 17.40 32.21
N PRO A 345 -10.15 17.35 33.29
CA PRO A 345 -9.71 17.46 34.68
C PRO A 345 -8.54 16.55 35.04
N GLU A 346 -8.41 15.40 34.40
CA GLU A 346 -7.28 14.46 34.57
C GLU A 346 -5.92 15.08 34.25
N TYR A 347 -5.88 16.05 33.32
CA TYR A 347 -4.66 16.70 32.86
C TYR A 347 -4.43 18.09 33.46
N LYS A 348 -5.21 18.49 34.49
CA LYS A 348 -5.07 19.82 35.13
C LYS A 348 -3.66 20.09 35.61
N ASP A 349 -3.04 19.09 36.26
CA ASP A 349 -1.70 19.18 36.83
C ASP A 349 -0.63 18.56 35.89
N ARG A 350 -0.96 18.34 34.61
CA ARG A 350 -0.11 17.73 33.57
C ARG A 350 -0.09 18.54 32.28
N GLN A 351 -0.24 19.87 32.40
CA GLN A 351 -0.28 20.77 31.23
C GLN A 351 1.05 20.82 30.47
N ASP A 352 2.15 20.47 31.12
CA ASP A 352 3.46 20.32 30.51
C ASP A 352 3.64 19.03 29.69
N TRP A 353 2.67 18.09 29.71
CA TRP A 353 2.66 16.91 28.85
C TRP A 353 2.34 17.25 27.40
N PHE A 354 1.73 18.41 27.17
CA PHE A 354 1.27 18.80 25.84
C PHE A 354 2.33 19.64 25.11
N VAL A 355 2.51 19.33 23.81
CA VAL A 355 3.27 20.16 22.91
C VAL A 355 2.65 21.56 22.89
N LYS A 356 3.48 22.60 22.83
CA LYS A 356 3.04 23.98 22.72
C LYS A 356 3.36 24.54 21.35
N ARG A 357 2.50 25.42 20.87
CA ARG A 357 2.75 26.25 19.71
C ARG A 357 3.78 27.34 20.06
N ASN A 358 4.35 27.99 19.04
CA ASN A 358 5.29 29.09 19.24
C ASN A 358 4.69 30.26 20.05
N ASP A 359 3.35 30.41 20.06
CA ASP A 359 2.65 31.40 20.89
C ASP A 359 2.42 30.94 22.35
N GLY A 360 2.91 29.79 22.73
CA GLY A 360 2.83 29.23 24.09
C GLY A 360 1.53 28.48 24.41
N LYS A 361 0.55 28.46 23.51
CA LYS A 361 -0.71 27.72 23.69
C LYS A 361 -0.51 26.24 23.43
N PRO A 362 -1.37 25.36 24.00
CA PRO A 362 -1.36 23.93 23.65
C PRO A 362 -1.50 23.72 22.13
N TYR A 363 -0.78 22.72 21.59
CA TYR A 363 -0.81 22.43 20.16
C TYR A 363 -2.06 21.60 19.82
N GLU A 364 -3.13 22.29 19.46
CA GLU A 364 -4.36 21.68 19.01
C GLU A 364 -4.30 21.35 17.52
N THR A 365 -4.73 20.16 17.17
CA THR A 365 -4.86 19.72 15.78
C THR A 365 -6.35 19.66 15.40
N GLU A 366 -6.68 19.90 14.14
CA GLU A 366 -8.08 19.78 13.69
C GLU A 366 -8.61 18.38 13.96
N TRP A 367 -9.74 18.26 14.69
CA TRP A 367 -10.37 16.99 15.09
C TRP A 367 -9.47 16.10 15.97
N GLY A 368 -8.17 16.17 15.82
CA GLY A 368 -7.21 15.27 16.48
C GLY A 368 -6.99 15.52 17.97
N GLY A 369 -7.47 16.64 18.55
CA GLY A 369 -7.22 17.04 19.93
C GLY A 369 -5.87 17.69 20.12
N THR A 370 -5.32 17.58 21.32
CA THR A 370 -4.06 18.22 21.69
C THR A 370 -2.92 17.22 21.69
N THR A 371 -1.87 17.53 20.95
CA THR A 371 -0.68 16.69 20.80
C THR A 371 0.06 16.51 22.11
N LEU A 372 0.39 15.27 22.46
CA LEU A 372 1.27 14.94 23.56
C LEU A 372 2.75 15.05 23.14
N ASP A 373 3.61 15.55 24.04
CA ASP A 373 5.05 15.50 23.85
C ASP A 373 5.57 14.09 24.13
N LEU A 374 5.68 13.26 23.08
CA LEU A 374 6.10 11.86 23.17
C LEU A 374 7.59 11.70 23.52
N THR A 375 8.34 12.80 23.65
CA THR A 375 9.73 12.77 24.11
C THR A 375 9.85 12.84 25.63
N LYS A 376 8.75 13.17 26.34
CA LYS A 376 8.70 13.20 27.81
C LYS A 376 8.61 11.82 28.43
N PRO A 377 9.46 11.45 29.41
CA PRO A 377 9.42 10.15 30.08
C PRO A 377 8.07 9.81 30.71
N GLU A 378 7.38 10.78 31.31
CA GLU A 378 6.07 10.60 31.95
C GLU A 378 4.98 10.28 30.91
N VAL A 379 4.97 10.95 29.76
CA VAL A 379 4.07 10.69 28.65
C VAL A 379 4.34 9.29 28.06
N GLN A 380 5.60 8.91 27.92
CA GLN A 380 5.98 7.58 27.46
C GLN A 380 5.50 6.49 28.43
N ALA A 381 5.65 6.73 29.75
CA ALA A 381 5.18 5.79 30.77
C ALA A 381 3.65 5.63 30.74
N HIS A 382 2.91 6.75 30.59
CA HIS A 382 1.45 6.74 30.43
C HIS A 382 1.01 5.94 29.21
N LEU A 383 1.65 6.18 28.05
CA LEU A 383 1.33 5.47 26.81
C LEU A 383 1.62 3.96 26.90
N LYS A 384 2.74 3.58 27.52
CA LYS A 384 3.05 2.16 27.81
C LYS A 384 1.99 1.53 28.72
N SER A 385 1.53 2.23 29.76
CA SER A 385 0.48 1.76 30.65
C SER A 385 -0.84 1.54 29.92
N LEU A 386 -1.25 2.50 29.10
CA LEU A 386 -2.44 2.39 28.26
C LEU A 386 -2.39 1.14 27.39
N VAL A 387 -1.30 0.96 26.64
CA VAL A 387 -1.13 -0.19 25.73
C VAL A 387 -1.21 -1.52 26.50
N LYS A 388 -0.58 -1.60 27.69
CA LYS A 388 -0.67 -2.79 28.56
C LYS A 388 -2.09 -3.03 29.03
N THR A 389 -2.88 -1.99 29.31
CA THR A 389 -4.29 -2.12 29.71
C THR A 389 -5.11 -2.73 28.57
N LEU A 390 -4.99 -2.21 27.35
CA LEU A 390 -5.70 -2.73 26.17
C LEU A 390 -5.32 -4.21 25.91
N ARG A 391 -4.03 -4.53 26.01
CA ARG A 391 -3.55 -5.91 25.93
C ARG A 391 -4.09 -6.80 27.04
N GLY A 392 -4.10 -6.30 28.26
CA GLY A 392 -4.63 -7.00 29.43
C GLY A 392 -6.11 -7.34 29.32
N TRP A 393 -6.88 -6.54 28.58
CA TRP A 393 -8.28 -6.84 28.24
C TRP A 393 -8.43 -7.92 27.16
N GLY A 394 -7.33 -8.31 26.46
CA GLY A 394 -7.33 -9.38 25.47
C GLY A 394 -7.47 -8.92 24.02
N TYR A 395 -7.18 -7.66 23.73
CA TYR A 395 -7.17 -7.13 22.36
C TYR A 395 -5.81 -7.33 21.68
N ASP A 396 -5.82 -7.97 20.52
CA ASP A 396 -4.64 -8.31 19.72
C ASP A 396 -4.62 -7.61 18.34
N TYR A 397 -5.60 -6.75 18.06
CA TYR A 397 -5.67 -5.89 16.89
C TYR A 397 -5.96 -4.46 17.36
N PHE A 398 -5.06 -3.53 17.02
CA PHE A 398 -5.15 -2.13 17.41
C PHE A 398 -5.40 -1.26 16.17
N LYS A 399 -6.59 -0.66 16.05
CA LYS A 399 -6.84 0.43 15.11
C LYS A 399 -6.46 1.74 15.78
N MET A 400 -5.35 2.32 15.30
CA MET A 400 -4.79 3.56 15.85
C MET A 400 -5.13 4.73 14.96
N ASP A 401 -6.02 5.60 15.41
CA ASP A 401 -6.47 6.76 14.65
C ASP A 401 -5.68 8.03 15.01
N GLY A 402 -5.80 9.05 14.17
CA GLY A 402 -5.19 10.36 14.40
C GLY A 402 -3.67 10.33 14.46
N LEU A 403 -3.00 9.47 13.71
CA LEU A 403 -1.55 9.28 13.79
C LEU A 403 -0.75 10.56 13.53
N TRP A 404 -1.22 11.46 12.64
CA TRP A 404 -0.52 12.71 12.33
C TRP A 404 -0.35 13.63 13.54
N THR A 405 -1.19 13.50 14.56
CA THR A 405 -1.07 14.28 15.79
C THR A 405 0.30 14.07 16.45
N GLY A 406 0.90 12.89 16.28
CA GLY A 406 2.23 12.57 16.75
C GLY A 406 3.37 13.36 16.08
N SER A 407 3.11 14.03 14.95
CA SER A 407 4.09 14.92 14.30
C SER A 407 3.88 16.40 14.63
N ALA A 408 2.93 16.74 15.51
CA ALA A 408 2.55 18.12 15.83
C ALA A 408 2.30 18.95 14.55
N THR A 409 1.35 18.52 13.74
CA THR A 409 0.85 19.24 12.56
C THR A 409 -0.60 19.66 12.79
N ALA A 410 -0.98 20.87 12.41
CA ALA A 410 -2.28 21.44 12.76
C ALA A 410 -3.41 20.98 11.83
N GLN A 411 -3.12 20.82 10.54
CA GLN A 411 -4.12 20.66 9.49
C GLN A 411 -4.56 19.21 9.34
N ARG A 412 -5.88 19.00 9.28
CA ARG A 412 -6.50 17.77 8.78
C ARG A 412 -6.72 17.87 7.27
N TYR A 413 -6.91 16.74 6.60
CA TYR A 413 -7.17 16.64 5.15
C TYR A 413 -6.04 17.17 4.25
N VAL A 414 -4.80 16.87 4.63
CA VAL A 414 -3.63 16.91 3.76
C VAL A 414 -3.44 15.53 3.15
N ASN A 415 -4.31 15.15 2.23
CA ASN A 415 -4.58 13.74 1.90
C ASN A 415 -4.46 13.37 0.41
N ASP A 416 -4.32 14.33 -0.50
CA ASP A 416 -4.12 14.05 -1.93
C ASP A 416 -2.75 14.51 -2.41
N GLY A 417 -2.44 15.77 -2.22
CA GLY A 417 -1.18 16.38 -2.57
C GLY A 417 -0.68 17.26 -1.44
N TYR A 418 0.43 17.93 -1.70
CA TYR A 418 1.02 18.83 -0.73
C TYR A 418 0.07 19.99 -0.43
N LYS A 419 -0.12 20.23 0.86
CA LYS A 419 -0.70 21.44 1.44
C LYS A 419 0.13 21.81 2.65
N GLU A 420 0.20 23.12 2.97
CA GLU A 420 0.82 23.56 4.21
C GLU A 420 0.02 23.04 5.40
N ASP A 421 0.69 22.37 6.32
CA ASP A 421 0.10 21.77 7.52
C ASP A 421 0.72 22.27 8.82
N HIS A 422 1.56 23.32 8.72
CA HIS A 422 2.21 23.99 9.83
C HIS A 422 3.16 23.11 10.65
N ILE A 423 3.81 22.13 10.01
CA ILE A 423 4.89 21.35 10.65
C ILE A 423 6.03 22.30 11.05
N GLY A 424 6.44 22.26 12.32
CA GLY A 424 7.46 23.16 12.87
C GLY A 424 6.93 24.44 13.51
N ASP A 425 5.62 24.65 13.59
CA ASP A 425 5.01 25.77 14.35
C ASP A 425 4.99 25.52 15.86
N ASN A 426 5.60 24.44 16.33
CA ASN A 426 5.69 24.07 17.74
C ASN A 426 6.98 24.61 18.39
N GLN A 427 6.89 24.90 19.68
CA GLN A 427 8.08 25.08 20.52
C GLN A 427 8.90 23.78 20.54
N PRO A 428 10.20 23.84 20.89
CA PRO A 428 11.02 22.65 21.07
C PRO A 428 10.33 21.63 21.98
N PHE A 429 10.39 20.36 21.59
CA PHE A 429 9.98 19.25 22.44
C PHE A 429 10.86 19.19 23.69
N HIS A 430 10.48 18.41 24.70
CA HIS A 430 11.29 18.12 25.87
C HIS A 430 12.70 17.64 25.48
N ASP A 431 12.81 16.76 24.47
CA ASP A 431 14.08 16.50 23.79
C ASP A 431 14.17 17.35 22.49
N PRO A 432 14.93 18.44 22.53
CA PRO A 432 15.00 19.37 21.40
C PRO A 432 15.81 18.81 20.20
N ALA A 433 16.48 17.68 20.32
CA ALA A 433 17.22 17.04 19.24
C ALA A 433 16.31 16.20 18.31
N VAL A 434 15.07 15.92 18.74
CA VAL A 434 14.11 15.09 18.01
C VAL A 434 13.31 15.94 17.02
N THR A 435 13.22 15.51 15.76
CA THR A 435 12.37 16.16 14.76
C THR A 435 10.89 15.79 14.94
N ASN A 436 10.00 16.52 14.28
CA ASN A 436 8.58 16.23 14.33
C ASN A 436 8.23 14.81 13.84
N ILE A 437 8.91 14.33 12.80
CA ILE A 437 8.71 12.98 12.28
C ILE A 437 9.32 11.92 13.21
N GLU A 438 10.51 12.17 13.76
CA GLU A 438 11.11 11.27 14.78
C GLU A 438 10.20 11.11 15.99
N MET A 439 9.59 12.20 16.47
CA MET A 439 8.66 12.13 17.61
C MET A 439 7.51 11.15 17.33
N MET A 440 6.86 11.24 16.18
CA MET A 440 5.79 10.31 15.78
C MET A 440 6.29 8.87 15.65
N ARG A 441 7.43 8.64 14.98
CA ARG A 441 8.01 7.32 14.79
C ARG A 441 8.40 6.67 16.12
N ASN A 442 9.04 7.44 17.01
CA ASN A 442 9.42 6.97 18.36
C ASN A 442 8.18 6.64 19.19
N GLY A 443 7.09 7.41 19.07
CA GLY A 443 5.81 7.13 19.69
C GLY A 443 5.20 5.81 19.18
N LEU A 444 5.16 5.57 17.85
CA LEU A 444 4.69 4.30 17.28
C LEU A 444 5.56 3.12 17.69
N LYS A 445 6.88 3.31 17.70
CA LYS A 445 7.80 2.27 18.18
C LYS A 445 7.56 1.94 19.67
N LEU A 446 7.33 2.96 20.49
CA LEU A 446 6.99 2.77 21.90
C LEU A 446 5.71 1.94 22.07
N VAL A 447 4.67 2.22 21.27
CA VAL A 447 3.41 1.45 21.27
C VAL A 447 3.68 0.01 20.83
N ARG A 448 4.46 -0.21 19.78
CA ARG A 448 4.83 -1.54 19.29
C ARG A 448 5.58 -2.34 20.35
N ASP A 449 6.59 -1.75 20.97
CA ASP A 449 7.40 -2.40 22.01
C ASP A 449 6.55 -2.76 23.24
N ALA A 450 5.60 -1.91 23.62
CA ALA A 450 4.69 -2.16 24.76
C ALA A 450 3.60 -3.20 24.46
N ALA A 451 3.09 -3.24 23.23
CA ALA A 451 2.07 -4.19 22.79
C ALA A 451 2.64 -5.61 22.58
N GLY A 452 3.89 -5.70 22.18
CA GLY A 452 4.56 -6.95 21.83
C GLY A 452 4.44 -7.31 20.34
N PRO A 453 5.15 -8.37 19.91
CA PRO A 453 5.31 -8.71 18.50
C PRO A 453 4.05 -9.28 17.86
N ASP A 454 3.07 -9.79 18.62
CA ASP A 454 1.93 -10.54 18.09
C ASP A 454 0.71 -9.66 17.77
N VAL A 455 0.71 -8.40 18.20
CA VAL A 455 -0.41 -7.48 17.96
C VAL A 455 -0.40 -6.96 16.54
N PHE A 456 -1.53 -7.05 15.85
CA PHE A 456 -1.72 -6.43 14.54
C PHE A 456 -2.00 -4.94 14.69
N PHE A 457 -1.23 -4.10 13.99
CA PHE A 457 -1.40 -2.64 14.01
C PHE A 457 -2.05 -2.15 12.72
N SER A 458 -3.26 -1.64 12.83
CA SER A 458 -3.95 -0.91 11.77
C SER A 458 -3.77 0.58 11.98
N GLY A 459 -2.92 1.22 11.16
CA GLY A 459 -2.73 2.66 11.18
C GLY A 459 -3.91 3.39 10.53
N CYS A 460 -4.43 4.40 11.18
CA CYS A 460 -5.43 5.29 10.64
C CYS A 460 -4.96 6.74 10.85
N ASN A 461 -4.62 7.57 9.86
CA ASN A 461 -4.69 7.21 8.45
C ASN A 461 -3.93 8.22 7.58
N LEU A 462 -3.59 7.82 6.37
CA LEU A 462 -3.00 8.72 5.36
C LEU A 462 -3.98 9.80 4.91
N SER A 463 -5.28 9.50 4.92
CA SER A 463 -6.31 10.41 4.42
C SER A 463 -6.59 11.59 5.32
N GLN A 464 -6.13 11.58 6.54
CA GLN A 464 -6.23 12.75 7.42
C GLN A 464 -5.02 13.67 7.25
N ASN A 465 -3.80 13.11 7.21
CA ASN A 465 -2.59 13.85 6.87
C ASN A 465 -1.48 12.90 6.38
N LEU A 466 -0.97 13.17 5.19
CA LEU A 466 0.06 12.34 4.53
C LEU A 466 1.43 12.32 5.24
N ARG A 467 1.66 13.14 6.26
CA ARG A 467 2.82 13.00 7.18
C ARG A 467 2.82 11.64 7.88
N SER A 468 1.64 11.06 8.08
CA SER A 468 1.48 9.72 8.63
C SER A 468 2.14 8.64 7.77
N PHE A 469 2.36 8.87 6.47
CA PHE A 469 3.10 7.95 5.62
C PHE A 469 4.51 7.75 6.18
N SER A 470 5.31 8.80 6.21
CA SER A 470 6.70 8.74 6.72
C SER A 470 6.76 8.28 8.17
N GLY A 471 5.84 8.77 9.01
CA GLY A 471 5.79 8.39 10.43
C GLY A 471 5.53 6.91 10.67
N ALA A 472 4.83 6.21 9.76
CA ALA A 472 4.32 4.85 10.00
C ALA A 472 5.09 3.74 9.27
N VAL A 473 5.94 4.05 8.26
CA VAL A 473 6.70 3.05 7.49
C VAL A 473 7.47 2.10 8.41
N GLY A 474 7.21 0.79 8.27
CA GLY A 474 7.85 -0.28 9.04
C GLY A 474 7.32 -0.46 10.47
N LEU A 475 6.30 0.30 10.88
CA LEU A 475 5.77 0.30 12.25
C LEU A 475 4.32 -0.16 12.35
N VAL A 476 3.58 -0.21 11.24
CA VAL A 476 2.20 -0.70 11.16
C VAL A 476 2.08 -1.87 10.20
N ASP A 477 1.07 -2.72 10.40
CA ASP A 477 0.79 -3.89 9.56
C ASP A 477 -0.22 -3.56 8.44
N SER A 478 -1.21 -2.73 8.72
CA SER A 478 -2.10 -2.14 7.70
C SER A 478 -2.18 -0.63 7.85
N MET A 479 -2.57 0.05 6.78
CA MET A 479 -2.75 1.49 6.76
C MET A 479 -4.03 1.86 6.02
N ARG A 480 -4.91 2.58 6.70
CA ARG A 480 -6.05 3.24 6.09
C ARG A 480 -5.58 4.28 5.08
N ILE A 481 -5.89 4.07 3.80
CA ILE A 481 -5.35 4.86 2.68
C ILE A 481 -6.30 5.92 2.14
N GLY A 482 -7.57 5.85 2.47
CA GLY A 482 -8.62 6.78 2.03
C GLY A 482 -9.39 7.43 3.17
N PRO A 483 -10.15 8.51 2.89
CA PRO A 483 -11.14 9.05 3.81
C PRO A 483 -12.21 8.00 4.19
N ASP A 484 -13.02 8.33 5.19
CA ASP A 484 -14.14 7.47 5.59
C ASP A 484 -15.06 7.17 4.42
N ASN A 485 -15.37 5.88 4.21
CA ASN A 485 -16.28 5.42 3.19
C ASN A 485 -17.75 5.64 3.62
N GLY A 486 -18.63 5.77 2.62
CA GLY A 486 -20.08 5.76 2.80
C GLY A 486 -20.71 4.75 1.84
N GLN A 487 -22.01 4.49 2.06
CA GLN A 487 -22.73 3.53 1.21
C GLN A 487 -23.19 4.11 -0.14
N ASP A 488 -23.17 5.45 -0.28
CA ASP A 488 -23.68 6.13 -1.46
C ASP A 488 -22.70 6.04 -2.64
N TRP A 489 -23.26 6.02 -3.83
CA TRP A 489 -22.49 6.11 -5.07
C TRP A 489 -22.37 7.56 -5.53
N GLN A 490 -21.19 7.94 -5.99
CA GLN A 490 -21.00 9.18 -6.74
C GLN A 490 -20.04 8.99 -7.92
N ASP A 491 -20.03 9.95 -8.82
CA ASP A 491 -19.02 9.98 -9.89
C ASP A 491 -17.61 10.08 -9.27
N TYR A 492 -16.73 9.13 -9.59
CA TYR A 492 -15.35 9.06 -9.09
C TYR A 492 -14.55 10.34 -9.40
N ARG A 493 -14.91 11.10 -10.45
CA ARG A 493 -14.26 12.36 -10.79
C ARG A 493 -14.47 13.44 -9.74
N ARG A 494 -15.56 13.38 -8.98
CA ARG A 494 -15.79 14.28 -7.82
C ARG A 494 -14.85 13.92 -6.68
N GLU A 495 -14.68 12.64 -6.41
CA GLU A 495 -13.74 12.13 -5.40
C GLU A 495 -12.29 12.53 -5.73
N ILE A 496 -11.87 12.33 -6.98
CA ILE A 496 -10.54 12.69 -7.47
C ILE A 496 -10.25 14.20 -7.34
N ARG A 497 -11.25 15.06 -7.53
CA ARG A 497 -11.11 16.52 -7.41
C ARG A 497 -11.18 17.03 -5.96
N GLY A 498 -11.25 16.14 -4.97
CA GLY A 498 -11.38 16.51 -3.57
C GLY A 498 -12.75 17.07 -3.17
N ASN A 499 -13.75 16.97 -4.05
CA ASN A 499 -15.13 17.43 -3.83
C ASN A 499 -16.09 16.31 -3.40
N GLY A 500 -15.55 15.10 -3.17
CA GLY A 500 -16.26 13.95 -2.69
C GLY A 500 -15.70 13.50 -1.35
N SER A 501 -16.54 12.93 -0.51
CA SER A 501 -16.13 12.25 0.71
C SER A 501 -17.23 11.31 1.17
N GLY A 502 -16.86 10.21 1.81
CA GLY A 502 -17.80 9.30 2.40
C GLY A 502 -18.65 8.55 1.39
N THR A 503 -18.08 8.08 0.28
CA THR A 503 -18.77 7.28 -0.71
C THR A 503 -18.12 5.93 -0.91
N ILE A 504 -18.85 4.98 -1.50
CA ILE A 504 -18.37 3.60 -1.72
C ILE A 504 -17.15 3.50 -2.64
N ILE A 505 -16.91 4.52 -3.47
CA ILE A 505 -15.76 4.54 -4.40
C ILE A 505 -14.50 5.23 -3.82
N THR A 506 -14.58 5.80 -2.63
CA THR A 506 -13.44 6.49 -1.99
C THR A 506 -12.24 5.57 -1.82
N GLY A 507 -12.47 4.35 -1.33
CA GLY A 507 -11.45 3.32 -1.17
C GLY A 507 -10.79 2.90 -2.49
N PRO A 508 -11.55 2.52 -3.53
CA PRO A 508 -11.01 2.18 -4.84
C PRO A 508 -10.15 3.26 -5.49
N VAL A 509 -10.55 4.54 -5.41
CA VAL A 509 -9.75 5.65 -5.96
C VAL A 509 -8.36 5.72 -5.30
N ARG A 510 -8.30 5.63 -3.98
CA ARG A 510 -7.03 5.68 -3.25
C ARG A 510 -6.23 4.38 -3.38
N GLY A 511 -6.92 3.24 -3.31
CA GLY A 511 -6.32 1.92 -3.43
C GLY A 511 -5.66 1.68 -4.79
N ALA A 512 -6.22 2.22 -5.86
CA ALA A 512 -5.60 2.16 -7.16
C ALA A 512 -4.31 2.97 -7.24
N ARG A 513 -4.28 4.18 -6.65
CA ARG A 513 -3.09 5.06 -6.64
C ARG A 513 -1.92 4.46 -5.88
N LEU A 514 -2.19 3.73 -4.80
CA LEU A 514 -1.21 3.20 -3.85
C LEU A 514 -1.08 1.66 -3.93
N TYR A 515 -1.54 1.02 -5.03
CA TYR A 515 -1.58 -0.44 -5.15
C TYR A 515 -0.23 -1.11 -4.90
N PHE A 516 0.87 -0.47 -5.33
CA PHE A 516 2.23 -1.03 -5.24
C PHE A 516 2.78 -1.09 -3.80
N LEU A 517 2.16 -0.38 -2.85
CA LEU A 517 2.52 -0.45 -1.42
C LEU A 517 1.90 -1.68 -0.74
N HIS A 518 0.76 -2.16 -1.29
CA HIS A 518 0.01 -3.27 -0.71
C HIS A 518 0.83 -4.55 -0.65
N GLY A 519 0.89 -5.15 0.56
CA GLY A 519 1.64 -6.38 0.80
C GLY A 519 3.17 -6.23 0.81
N ARG A 520 3.69 -4.99 0.67
CA ARG A 520 5.11 -4.66 0.75
C ARG A 520 5.46 -3.78 1.94
N ILE A 521 4.78 -2.64 2.05
CA ILE A 521 5.00 -1.67 3.14
C ILE A 521 3.99 -1.89 4.27
N TRP A 522 2.75 -2.14 3.90
CA TRP A 522 1.61 -2.49 4.73
C TRP A 522 0.50 -3.11 3.88
N TRP A 523 -0.54 -3.61 4.53
CA TRP A 523 -1.79 -3.94 3.84
C TRP A 523 -2.59 -2.64 3.67
N ASN A 524 -2.86 -2.25 2.42
CA ASN A 524 -3.72 -1.10 2.13
C ASN A 524 -5.12 -1.37 2.66
N ASP A 525 -5.63 -0.50 3.51
CA ASP A 525 -6.99 -0.55 4.04
C ASP A 525 -7.84 0.52 3.31
N PRO A 526 -8.73 0.12 2.38
CA PRO A 526 -9.58 1.03 1.64
C PRO A 526 -10.81 1.48 2.42
N ASP A 527 -10.96 1.11 3.67
CA ASP A 527 -12.15 1.22 4.53
C ASP A 527 -13.23 0.17 4.23
N PRO A 528 -14.26 -0.01 5.07
CA PRO A 528 -15.26 -1.03 4.86
C PRO A 528 -16.02 -0.93 3.53
N GLU A 529 -16.30 -2.08 2.99
CA GLU A 529 -17.26 -2.25 1.91
C GLU A 529 -18.69 -2.41 2.46
N TYR A 530 -19.68 -2.10 1.63
CA TYR A 530 -21.09 -2.20 2.00
C TYR A 530 -21.82 -3.14 1.06
N VAL A 531 -22.49 -4.14 1.65
CA VAL A 531 -23.37 -5.08 0.95
C VAL A 531 -24.81 -5.07 1.44
N ARG A 532 -25.17 -4.17 2.36
CA ARG A 532 -26.52 -4.01 2.91
C ARG A 532 -27.57 -3.80 1.82
N ALA A 533 -28.84 -4.12 2.11
CA ALA A 533 -29.92 -4.11 1.12
C ALA A 533 -30.20 -2.73 0.50
N SER A 534 -29.88 -1.63 1.22
CA SER A 534 -30.01 -0.26 0.71
C SER A 534 -29.03 0.08 -0.42
N VAL A 535 -27.91 -0.64 -0.54
CA VAL A 535 -26.96 -0.48 -1.64
C VAL A 535 -27.42 -1.28 -2.85
N PRO A 536 -27.51 -0.74 -4.06
CA PRO A 536 -27.83 -1.50 -5.27
C PRO A 536 -26.93 -2.73 -5.42
N MET A 537 -27.51 -3.87 -5.85
CA MET A 537 -26.76 -5.15 -5.94
C MET A 537 -25.50 -5.02 -6.81
N GLU A 538 -25.58 -4.31 -7.94
CA GLU A 538 -24.43 -4.15 -8.83
C GLU A 538 -23.32 -3.29 -8.19
N HIS A 539 -23.66 -2.28 -7.39
CA HIS A 539 -22.66 -1.50 -6.64
C HIS A 539 -21.99 -2.36 -5.55
N ALA A 540 -22.79 -3.12 -4.79
CA ALA A 540 -22.25 -4.05 -3.79
C ALA A 540 -21.33 -5.11 -4.44
N ARG A 541 -21.75 -5.69 -5.56
CA ARG A 541 -20.97 -6.65 -6.32
C ARG A 541 -19.67 -6.04 -6.87
N LEU A 542 -19.75 -4.81 -7.39
CA LEU A 542 -18.61 -4.09 -7.95
C LEU A 542 -17.55 -3.83 -6.87
N ILE A 543 -17.95 -3.30 -5.71
CA ILE A 543 -16.98 -2.94 -4.66
C ILE A 543 -16.36 -4.18 -4.01
N THR A 544 -17.15 -5.20 -3.68
CA THR A 544 -16.62 -6.44 -3.10
C THR A 544 -15.71 -7.17 -4.08
N SER A 545 -16.06 -7.18 -5.38
CA SER A 545 -15.19 -7.75 -6.41
C SER A 545 -13.89 -6.97 -6.54
N TRP A 546 -13.93 -5.64 -6.46
CA TRP A 546 -12.71 -4.84 -6.51
C TRP A 546 -11.78 -5.14 -5.32
N VAL A 547 -12.32 -5.21 -4.09
CA VAL A 547 -11.56 -5.60 -2.91
C VAL A 547 -11.00 -7.01 -3.07
N GLY A 548 -11.83 -7.99 -3.48
CA GLY A 548 -11.42 -9.38 -3.67
C GLY A 548 -10.38 -9.58 -4.78
N ILE A 549 -10.39 -8.76 -5.84
CA ILE A 549 -9.41 -8.80 -6.95
C ILE A 549 -8.13 -8.04 -6.59
N SER A 550 -8.23 -6.85 -6.00
CA SER A 550 -7.05 -6.09 -5.59
C SER A 550 -6.35 -6.67 -4.35
N SER A 551 -7.00 -7.59 -3.65
CA SER A 551 -6.56 -8.23 -2.39
C SER A 551 -6.34 -7.24 -1.25
N GLN A 552 -6.82 -6.00 -1.35
CA GLN A 552 -6.66 -5.01 -0.29
C GLN A 552 -7.43 -5.42 0.96
N PHE A 553 -7.14 -4.76 2.09
CA PHE A 553 -7.65 -5.20 3.39
C PHE A 553 -9.16 -5.21 3.41
N HIS A 554 -9.74 -6.39 3.66
CA HIS A 554 -11.18 -6.64 3.52
C HIS A 554 -11.87 -6.37 4.85
N LEU A 555 -12.64 -5.31 4.94
CA LEU A 555 -13.48 -4.97 6.09
C LEU A 555 -14.94 -4.84 5.67
N ASN A 556 -15.87 -5.29 6.50
CA ASN A 556 -17.29 -5.05 6.38
C ASN A 556 -17.83 -4.38 7.65
N SER A 557 -18.84 -3.54 7.51
CA SER A 557 -19.50 -2.85 8.64
C SER A 557 -21.02 -2.98 8.62
N ASP A 558 -21.58 -3.80 7.74
CA ASP A 558 -23.03 -4.03 7.72
C ASP A 558 -23.46 -4.86 8.93
N TRP A 559 -24.71 -4.70 9.38
CA TRP A 559 -25.25 -5.62 10.37
C TRP A 559 -25.43 -7.01 9.74
N ILE A 560 -24.39 -7.80 9.76
CA ILE A 560 -24.29 -9.11 9.08
C ILE A 560 -25.44 -10.06 9.42
N PRO A 561 -25.96 -10.15 10.69
CA PRO A 561 -27.06 -11.04 11.01
C PRO A 561 -28.37 -10.77 10.26
N ALA A 562 -28.58 -9.55 9.75
CA ALA A 562 -29.76 -9.17 8.99
C ALA A 562 -29.55 -9.16 7.47
N LEU A 563 -28.38 -9.51 6.98
CA LEU A 563 -28.10 -9.54 5.53
C LEU A 563 -28.90 -10.62 4.82
N PRO A 564 -29.55 -10.31 3.68
CA PRO A 564 -30.09 -11.32 2.78
C PRO A 564 -29.02 -12.30 2.29
N ALA A 565 -29.42 -13.54 1.98
CA ALA A 565 -28.50 -14.61 1.62
C ALA A 565 -27.60 -14.25 0.41
N GLU A 566 -28.16 -13.60 -0.60
CA GLU A 566 -27.44 -13.15 -1.80
C GLU A 566 -26.41 -12.05 -1.51
N ARG A 567 -26.59 -11.28 -0.44
CA ARG A 567 -25.64 -10.28 0.03
C ARG A 567 -24.51 -10.93 0.82
N LEU A 568 -24.85 -11.88 1.68
CA LEU A 568 -23.89 -12.67 2.43
C LEU A 568 -23.00 -13.48 1.48
N GLU A 569 -23.56 -13.94 0.34
CA GLU A 569 -22.80 -14.62 -0.71
C GLU A 569 -21.69 -13.75 -1.30
N LEU A 570 -21.90 -12.43 -1.47
CA LEU A 570 -20.85 -11.54 -1.94
C LEU A 570 -19.63 -11.59 -1.01
N LEU A 571 -19.83 -11.51 0.30
CA LEU A 571 -18.76 -11.62 1.30
C LEU A 571 -18.08 -13.01 1.24
N LYS A 572 -18.87 -14.09 1.21
CA LYS A 572 -18.34 -15.46 1.15
C LYS A 572 -17.43 -15.71 -0.06
N ARG A 573 -17.68 -15.04 -1.19
CA ARG A 573 -16.91 -15.23 -2.44
C ARG A 573 -15.74 -14.27 -2.60
N THR A 574 -15.55 -13.31 -1.73
CA THR A 574 -14.44 -12.35 -1.80
C THR A 574 -13.43 -12.48 -0.66
N ILE A 575 -13.71 -13.29 0.36
CA ILE A 575 -12.79 -13.63 1.45
C ILE A 575 -12.30 -15.08 1.35
N PRO A 576 -11.04 -15.34 1.79
CA PRO A 576 -10.05 -14.42 2.33
C PRO A 576 -9.34 -13.61 1.24
N ALA A 577 -8.55 -12.62 1.61
CA ALA A 577 -7.62 -11.96 0.71
C ALA A 577 -6.60 -12.96 0.15
N HIS A 578 -6.17 -12.78 -1.09
CA HIS A 578 -5.19 -13.64 -1.76
C HIS A 578 -3.78 -13.06 -1.73
N ALA A 579 -2.77 -13.90 -1.89
CA ALA A 579 -1.36 -13.50 -1.94
C ALA A 579 -0.82 -13.29 -3.37
N ALA A 580 -1.65 -13.53 -4.40
CA ALA A 580 -1.26 -13.37 -5.80
C ALA A 580 -1.08 -11.89 -6.15
N VAL A 581 -0.23 -11.62 -7.14
CA VAL A 581 0.04 -10.25 -7.59
C VAL A 581 -1.14 -9.71 -8.38
N ALA A 582 -1.74 -8.63 -7.89
CA ALA A 582 -2.79 -7.87 -8.57
C ALA A 582 -2.26 -6.54 -9.08
N ARG A 583 -2.44 -6.24 -10.38
CA ARG A 583 -1.96 -5.00 -11.01
C ARG A 583 -3.05 -4.32 -11.83
N PRO A 584 -3.22 -2.99 -11.70
CA PRO A 584 -4.04 -2.23 -12.63
C PRO A 584 -3.35 -2.17 -14.01
N VAL A 585 -4.06 -2.57 -15.05
CA VAL A 585 -3.51 -2.65 -16.42
C VAL A 585 -3.43 -1.27 -17.07
N ASP A 586 -4.45 -0.45 -16.88
CA ASP A 586 -4.63 0.90 -17.45
C ASP A 586 -4.23 2.01 -16.46
N TYR A 587 -3.23 1.74 -15.61
CA TYR A 587 -2.81 2.59 -14.48
C TYR A 587 -2.35 4.00 -14.86
N PHE A 588 -1.68 4.13 -16.01
CA PHE A 588 -1.23 5.43 -16.54
C PHE A 588 -2.14 6.00 -17.62
N ASP A 589 -3.20 5.27 -18.03
CA ASP A 589 -4.14 5.73 -19.06
C ASP A 589 -5.30 6.53 -18.47
N THR A 590 -5.69 6.22 -17.22
CA THR A 590 -6.87 6.79 -16.56
C THR A 590 -6.64 7.03 -15.09
N GLU A 591 -7.31 8.04 -14.55
CA GLU A 591 -7.27 8.34 -13.10
C GLU A 591 -7.92 7.25 -12.23
N MET A 592 -8.83 6.46 -12.82
CA MET A 592 -9.52 5.34 -12.16
C MET A 592 -9.41 4.09 -13.03
N PRO A 593 -8.45 3.19 -12.75
CA PRO A 593 -8.24 1.98 -13.53
C PRO A 593 -9.48 1.09 -13.59
N SER A 594 -9.79 0.66 -14.80
CA SER A 594 -10.94 -0.19 -15.11
C SER A 594 -10.57 -1.65 -15.33
N ILE A 595 -9.30 -1.94 -15.53
CA ILE A 595 -8.79 -3.28 -15.83
C ILE A 595 -7.74 -3.65 -14.80
N TRP A 596 -7.99 -4.73 -14.07
CA TRP A 596 -7.06 -5.34 -13.15
C TRP A 596 -6.73 -6.76 -13.60
N LEU A 597 -5.47 -7.14 -13.47
CA LEU A 597 -5.03 -8.52 -13.70
C LEU A 597 -4.50 -9.09 -12.38
N VAL A 598 -5.05 -10.22 -11.98
CA VAL A 598 -4.47 -11.10 -10.94
C VAL A 598 -3.82 -12.26 -11.64
N SER A 599 -2.55 -12.52 -11.37
CA SER A 599 -1.81 -13.65 -11.92
C SER A 599 -1.15 -14.46 -10.83
N ASP A 600 -1.26 -15.77 -10.94
CA ASP A 600 -0.55 -16.71 -10.07
C ASP A 600 -0.05 -17.91 -10.89
N THR A 601 1.08 -18.47 -10.46
CA THR A 601 1.65 -19.70 -11.08
C THR A 601 1.98 -20.70 -9.99
N GLN A 602 1.30 -21.82 -10.00
CA GLN A 602 1.49 -22.88 -9.02
C GLN A 602 1.82 -24.20 -9.75
N ALA A 603 2.90 -24.85 -9.37
CA ALA A 603 3.37 -26.10 -9.99
C ALA A 603 3.46 -26.03 -11.53
N GLY A 604 3.83 -24.87 -12.08
CA GLY A 604 3.92 -24.63 -13.52
C GLY A 604 2.59 -24.25 -14.20
N VAL A 605 1.46 -24.32 -13.51
CA VAL A 605 0.16 -23.93 -14.03
C VAL A 605 -0.12 -22.47 -13.73
N ARG A 606 -0.18 -21.64 -14.77
CA ARG A 606 -0.52 -20.21 -14.67
C ARG A 606 -2.04 -20.01 -14.71
N ARG A 607 -2.56 -19.24 -13.77
CA ARG A 607 -3.95 -18.77 -13.70
C ARG A 607 -3.99 -17.27 -13.70
N ASP A 608 -4.84 -16.72 -14.56
CA ASP A 608 -5.06 -15.28 -14.66
C ASP A 608 -6.54 -14.97 -14.46
N VAL A 609 -6.82 -13.87 -13.75
CA VAL A 609 -8.18 -13.38 -13.55
C VAL A 609 -8.21 -11.88 -13.89
N LEU A 610 -9.09 -11.51 -14.80
CA LEU A 610 -9.38 -10.14 -15.17
C LEU A 610 -10.53 -9.60 -14.30
N GLY A 611 -10.26 -8.57 -13.53
CA GLY A 611 -11.27 -7.71 -12.90
C GLY A 611 -11.57 -6.55 -13.85
N LEU A 612 -12.78 -6.48 -14.38
CA LEU A 612 -13.24 -5.41 -15.24
C LEU A 612 -14.27 -4.57 -14.51
N PHE A 613 -14.03 -3.26 -14.41
CA PHE A 613 -14.84 -2.34 -13.63
C PHE A 613 -15.28 -1.15 -14.48
N ASN A 614 -16.58 -1.02 -14.67
CA ASN A 614 -17.17 0.18 -15.26
C ASN A 614 -17.60 1.12 -14.13
N TRP A 615 -16.80 2.13 -13.87
CA TRP A 615 -17.04 3.14 -12.84
C TRP A 615 -18.00 4.26 -13.29
N ASP A 616 -18.36 4.27 -14.59
CA ASP A 616 -19.21 5.30 -15.17
C ASP A 616 -20.71 4.96 -15.04
N GLY A 617 -21.52 5.99 -14.94
CA GLY A 617 -22.99 5.88 -14.90
C GLY A 617 -23.63 5.55 -16.28
N ALA A 618 -22.82 5.20 -17.30
CA ALA A 618 -23.26 4.77 -18.62
C ALA A 618 -22.63 3.42 -18.99
N ALA A 619 -23.33 2.63 -19.78
CA ALA A 619 -22.78 1.41 -20.35
C ALA A 619 -21.62 1.75 -21.30
N ARG A 620 -20.58 0.91 -21.29
CA ARG A 620 -19.44 1.05 -22.21
C ARG A 620 -18.81 -0.30 -22.53
N THR A 621 -18.02 -0.33 -23.58
CA THR A 621 -17.17 -1.48 -23.89
C THR A 621 -15.78 -1.29 -23.30
N ILE A 622 -15.25 -2.32 -22.62
CA ILE A 622 -13.86 -2.40 -22.19
C ILE A 622 -13.13 -3.32 -23.15
N GLU A 623 -12.10 -2.77 -23.80
CA GLU A 623 -11.26 -3.49 -24.77
C GLU A 623 -9.79 -3.33 -24.40
N CYS A 624 -9.01 -4.40 -24.48
CA CYS A 624 -7.57 -4.38 -24.18
C CYS A 624 -6.83 -5.44 -25.00
N GLY A 625 -5.66 -5.06 -25.52
CA GLY A 625 -4.74 -6.01 -26.12
C GLY A 625 -4.17 -6.97 -25.06
N ALA A 626 -4.07 -8.25 -25.40
CA ALA A 626 -3.54 -9.28 -24.50
C ALA A 626 -2.15 -8.94 -23.96
N ALA A 627 -1.23 -8.48 -24.81
CA ALA A 627 0.11 -8.05 -24.42
C ALA A 627 0.08 -6.91 -23.39
N LYS A 628 -0.79 -5.90 -23.56
CA LYS A 628 -0.95 -4.81 -22.59
C LYS A 628 -1.48 -5.31 -21.25
N ALA A 629 -2.35 -6.33 -21.28
CA ALA A 629 -2.83 -7.00 -20.07
C ALA A 629 -1.79 -7.93 -19.41
N GLY A 630 -0.66 -8.21 -20.05
CA GLY A 630 0.36 -9.14 -19.54
C GLY A 630 0.09 -10.60 -19.91
N LEU A 631 -0.78 -10.84 -20.89
CA LEU A 631 -1.06 -12.13 -21.49
C LEU A 631 -0.27 -12.31 -22.80
N ASP A 632 0.02 -13.55 -23.20
CA ASP A 632 0.70 -13.82 -24.45
C ASP A 632 -0.27 -13.62 -25.65
N PRO A 633 -0.02 -12.63 -26.54
CA PRO A 633 -0.94 -12.32 -27.65
C PRO A 633 -1.06 -13.44 -28.69
N ASN A 634 -0.14 -14.40 -28.68
CA ASN A 634 -0.13 -15.53 -29.63
C ASN A 634 -0.92 -16.74 -29.13
N LYS A 635 -1.38 -16.75 -27.88
CA LYS A 635 -2.16 -17.83 -27.30
C LYS A 635 -3.66 -17.57 -27.39
N THR A 636 -4.42 -18.62 -27.62
CA THR A 636 -5.87 -18.62 -27.41
C THR A 636 -6.18 -18.82 -25.93
N TYR A 637 -7.14 -18.08 -25.41
CA TYR A 637 -7.56 -18.17 -24.01
C TYR A 637 -9.01 -18.59 -23.90
N HIS A 638 -9.27 -19.61 -23.07
CA HIS A 638 -10.60 -19.91 -22.54
C HIS A 638 -10.95 -18.90 -21.45
N ALA A 639 -12.22 -18.50 -21.38
CA ALA A 639 -12.68 -17.49 -20.44
C ALA A 639 -13.98 -17.91 -19.72
N PHE A 640 -14.11 -17.50 -18.45
CA PHE A 640 -15.29 -17.80 -17.62
C PHE A 640 -15.67 -16.60 -16.75
N ASP A 641 -16.94 -16.14 -16.84
CA ASP A 641 -17.47 -15.07 -16.01
C ASP A 641 -17.98 -15.62 -14.68
N PHE A 642 -17.38 -15.19 -13.57
CA PHE A 642 -17.65 -15.72 -12.23
C PHE A 642 -19.08 -15.47 -11.76
N TRP A 643 -19.53 -14.21 -11.79
CA TRP A 643 -20.83 -13.82 -11.24
C TRP A 643 -21.99 -14.26 -12.10
N ASN A 644 -21.84 -14.23 -13.41
CA ASN A 644 -22.86 -14.72 -14.33
C ASN A 644 -22.85 -16.25 -14.48
N LYS A 645 -21.80 -16.92 -13.95
CA LYS A 645 -21.62 -18.38 -14.02
C LYS A 645 -21.68 -18.93 -15.43
N LEU A 646 -21.09 -18.20 -16.38
CA LEU A 646 -21.14 -18.52 -17.82
C LEU A 646 -19.74 -18.63 -18.42
N PRO A 647 -19.48 -19.63 -19.28
CA PRO A 647 -18.33 -19.60 -20.16
C PRO A 647 -18.49 -18.46 -21.17
N LEU A 648 -17.38 -17.88 -21.55
CA LEU A 648 -17.32 -16.80 -22.55
C LEU A 648 -16.61 -17.34 -23.81
N PRO A 649 -16.83 -16.71 -24.98
CA PRO A 649 -16.07 -17.04 -26.16
C PRO A 649 -14.56 -16.95 -25.92
N SER A 650 -13.81 -17.91 -26.43
CA SER A 650 -12.35 -17.87 -26.41
C SER A 650 -11.85 -16.70 -27.25
N PHE A 651 -10.72 -16.10 -26.84
CA PHE A 651 -10.12 -14.97 -27.55
C PHE A 651 -8.62 -15.17 -27.76
N GLN A 652 -8.05 -14.42 -28.72
CA GLN A 652 -6.63 -14.34 -29.00
C GLN A 652 -6.28 -12.89 -29.35
N GLY A 653 -5.09 -12.43 -28.98
CA GLY A 653 -4.56 -11.10 -29.32
C GLY A 653 -5.18 -9.95 -28.53
N ALA A 654 -6.49 -9.92 -28.32
CA ALA A 654 -7.22 -8.92 -27.56
C ALA A 654 -8.52 -9.51 -26.98
N PHE A 655 -9.05 -8.85 -25.96
CA PHE A 655 -10.37 -9.13 -25.41
C PHE A 655 -11.26 -7.88 -25.46
N LYS A 656 -12.57 -8.11 -25.57
CA LYS A 656 -13.58 -7.05 -25.65
C LYS A 656 -14.86 -7.50 -24.94
N PHE A 657 -15.30 -6.70 -23.96
CA PHE A 657 -16.47 -7.01 -23.14
C PHE A 657 -17.37 -5.79 -22.98
N ASP A 658 -18.67 -5.96 -23.23
CA ASP A 658 -19.65 -4.93 -22.96
C ASP A 658 -19.99 -4.94 -21.45
N MET A 659 -19.97 -3.76 -20.87
CA MET A 659 -20.16 -3.52 -19.45
C MET A 659 -21.38 -2.63 -19.23
N PRO A 660 -22.35 -3.07 -18.42
CA PRO A 660 -23.40 -2.16 -17.95
C PRO A 660 -22.81 -0.97 -17.17
N ALA A 661 -23.64 0.06 -16.95
CA ALA A 661 -23.28 1.18 -16.09
C ALA A 661 -22.99 0.67 -14.65
N THR A 662 -21.98 1.25 -13.99
CA THR A 662 -21.63 0.96 -12.58
C THR A 662 -21.62 -0.53 -12.24
N ALA A 663 -20.97 -1.33 -13.07
CA ALA A 663 -20.95 -2.79 -12.96
C ALA A 663 -19.54 -3.36 -13.09
N CYS A 664 -19.36 -4.60 -12.64
CA CYS A 664 -18.11 -5.34 -12.82
C CYS A 664 -18.33 -6.67 -13.54
N ARG A 665 -17.24 -7.18 -14.13
CA ARG A 665 -17.08 -8.60 -14.50
C ARG A 665 -15.80 -9.13 -13.91
N VAL A 666 -15.84 -10.35 -13.41
CA VAL A 666 -14.64 -11.06 -12.92
C VAL A 666 -14.46 -12.32 -13.78
N ILE A 667 -13.44 -12.28 -14.63
CA ILE A 667 -13.28 -13.25 -15.71
C ILE A 667 -11.98 -14.02 -15.51
N ALA A 668 -12.09 -15.34 -15.23
CA ALA A 668 -10.93 -16.21 -15.31
C ALA A 668 -10.52 -16.42 -16.76
N VAL A 669 -9.23 -16.41 -17.03
CA VAL A 669 -8.65 -16.70 -18.35
C VAL A 669 -7.54 -17.73 -18.24
N ARG A 670 -7.58 -18.77 -19.08
CA ARG A 670 -6.60 -19.84 -19.15
C ARG A 670 -6.18 -20.06 -20.59
N ALA A 671 -4.87 -20.10 -20.83
CA ALA A 671 -4.35 -20.46 -22.14
C ALA A 671 -4.83 -21.88 -22.53
N ALA A 672 -5.24 -22.05 -23.78
CA ALA A 672 -5.59 -23.35 -24.33
C ALA A 672 -4.36 -24.25 -24.39
N GLU A 673 -4.48 -25.49 -23.96
CA GLU A 673 -3.38 -26.48 -23.83
C GLU A 673 -3.61 -27.74 -24.71
N GLY A 674 -4.68 -27.76 -25.51
CA GLY A 674 -5.04 -28.91 -26.38
C GLY A 674 -5.67 -30.07 -25.61
N HIS A 675 -6.07 -29.84 -24.37
CA HIS A 675 -6.73 -30.84 -23.50
C HIS A 675 -7.65 -30.16 -22.48
N PRO A 676 -8.55 -30.91 -21.81
CA PRO A 676 -9.36 -30.35 -20.74
C PRO A 676 -8.52 -29.76 -19.60
N LEU A 677 -8.93 -28.59 -19.09
CA LEU A 677 -8.29 -27.87 -18.00
C LEU A 677 -9.31 -27.16 -17.11
N VAL A 678 -8.94 -26.85 -15.87
CA VAL A 678 -9.81 -26.07 -14.97
C VAL A 678 -9.70 -24.61 -15.33
N VAL A 679 -10.75 -24.03 -15.90
CA VAL A 679 -10.80 -22.58 -16.21
C VAL A 679 -11.25 -21.77 -15.01
N SER A 680 -12.10 -22.31 -14.13
CA SER A 680 -12.68 -21.57 -13.00
C SER A 680 -13.10 -22.51 -11.87
N THR A 681 -13.22 -21.96 -10.67
CA THR A 681 -13.88 -22.60 -9.51
C THR A 681 -14.92 -21.67 -8.90
N SER A 682 -15.81 -22.20 -8.05
CA SER A 682 -16.90 -21.42 -7.45
C SER A 682 -16.56 -20.78 -6.10
N ARG A 683 -15.41 -21.14 -5.49
CA ARG A 683 -15.10 -20.79 -4.09
C ARG A 683 -14.84 -19.30 -3.88
N HIS A 684 -14.14 -18.67 -4.81
CA HIS A 684 -13.66 -17.30 -4.66
C HIS A 684 -13.61 -16.58 -6.02
N VAL A 685 -13.73 -15.27 -6.04
CA VAL A 685 -13.64 -14.46 -7.27
C VAL A 685 -12.31 -14.63 -8.02
N THR A 686 -11.25 -15.11 -7.37
CA THR A 686 -9.98 -15.46 -8.03
C THR A 686 -9.96 -16.82 -8.70
N GLN A 687 -11.07 -17.57 -8.68
CA GLN A 687 -11.39 -18.68 -9.55
C GLN A 687 -10.29 -19.76 -9.64
N GLY A 688 -9.89 -20.29 -8.49
CA GLY A 688 -8.90 -21.35 -8.35
C GLY A 688 -7.54 -20.91 -7.81
N ILE A 689 -7.24 -19.60 -7.77
CA ILE A 689 -5.94 -19.12 -7.24
C ILE A 689 -5.78 -19.44 -5.75
N ILE A 690 -6.83 -19.27 -4.94
CA ILE A 690 -6.72 -19.56 -3.49
C ILE A 690 -7.04 -21.01 -3.12
N ASP A 691 -7.82 -21.71 -3.89
CA ASP A 691 -8.53 -22.93 -3.49
C ASP A 691 -8.16 -24.20 -4.29
N LEU A 692 -7.50 -24.06 -5.46
CA LEU A 692 -7.10 -25.17 -6.31
C LEU A 692 -5.58 -25.35 -6.29
N ARG A 693 -5.14 -26.60 -6.11
CA ARG A 693 -3.74 -27.03 -6.08
C ARG A 693 -3.55 -28.28 -6.91
N ASP A 694 -2.30 -28.56 -7.29
CA ASP A 694 -1.86 -29.82 -7.90
C ASP A 694 -2.64 -30.20 -9.16
N GLU A 695 -3.14 -29.21 -9.95
CA GLU A 695 -3.81 -29.49 -11.22
C GLU A 695 -2.84 -30.14 -12.19
N GLN A 696 -3.20 -31.30 -12.71
CA GLN A 696 -2.39 -32.07 -13.64
C GLN A 696 -3.27 -32.77 -14.71
N TRP A 697 -2.77 -32.78 -15.93
CA TRP A 697 -3.32 -33.62 -17.02
C TRP A 697 -2.41 -34.80 -17.29
N ASP A 698 -2.96 -36.01 -17.22
CA ASP A 698 -2.27 -37.23 -17.65
C ASP A 698 -2.79 -37.67 -19.04
N PRO A 699 -1.99 -37.53 -20.10
CA PRO A 699 -2.39 -37.85 -21.45
C PRO A 699 -2.53 -39.38 -21.67
N ALA A 700 -1.83 -40.21 -20.88
CA ALA A 700 -1.89 -41.68 -21.03
C ALA A 700 -3.20 -42.23 -20.52
N THR A 701 -3.69 -41.72 -19.40
CA THR A 701 -4.97 -42.12 -18.81
C THR A 701 -6.13 -41.19 -19.18
N LYS A 702 -5.86 -40.10 -19.91
CA LYS A 702 -6.81 -39.01 -20.23
C LYS A 702 -7.51 -38.49 -18.97
N THR A 703 -6.74 -38.19 -17.93
CA THR A 703 -7.29 -37.84 -16.62
C THR A 703 -6.81 -36.44 -16.21
N LEU A 704 -7.74 -35.55 -15.90
CA LEU A 704 -7.51 -34.30 -15.24
C LEU A 704 -7.69 -34.48 -13.73
N SER A 705 -6.70 -34.17 -12.93
CA SER A 705 -6.73 -34.33 -11.48
C SER A 705 -6.26 -33.08 -10.74
N GLY A 706 -6.57 -32.97 -9.44
CA GLY A 706 -6.15 -31.87 -8.59
C GLY A 706 -6.63 -32.04 -7.16
N SER A 707 -6.32 -31.02 -6.34
CA SER A 707 -6.83 -30.92 -4.98
C SER A 707 -7.50 -29.56 -4.75
N SER A 708 -8.64 -29.54 -4.06
CA SER A 708 -9.42 -28.31 -3.82
C SER A 708 -9.73 -28.13 -2.35
N GLN A 709 -9.58 -26.88 -1.86
CA GLN A 709 -9.97 -26.51 -0.51
C GLN A 709 -11.48 -26.19 -0.50
N VAL A 710 -12.29 -27.11 0.03
CA VAL A 710 -13.74 -26.93 0.13
C VAL A 710 -14.14 -26.42 1.51
N VAL A 711 -15.22 -25.64 1.57
CA VAL A 711 -15.83 -25.16 2.81
C VAL A 711 -17.01 -26.06 3.17
N ALA A 712 -17.18 -26.34 4.47
CA ALA A 712 -18.26 -27.16 5.00
C ALA A 712 -19.64 -26.68 4.51
N ASN A 713 -20.43 -27.58 3.95
CA ASN A 713 -21.79 -27.35 3.46
C ASN A 713 -21.91 -26.30 2.33
N ASP A 714 -20.78 -25.89 1.72
CA ASP A 714 -20.73 -25.01 0.55
C ASP A 714 -20.45 -25.86 -0.70
N PRO A 715 -21.38 -25.99 -1.67
CA PRO A 715 -21.14 -26.73 -2.90
C PRO A 715 -20.01 -26.11 -3.71
N TYR A 716 -18.98 -26.89 -3.98
CA TYR A 716 -17.80 -26.43 -4.70
C TYR A 716 -17.84 -26.92 -6.15
N GLU A 717 -17.86 -25.99 -7.12
CA GLU A 717 -17.82 -26.30 -8.54
C GLU A 717 -16.41 -26.19 -9.11
N ILE A 718 -15.99 -27.21 -9.85
CA ILE A 718 -14.84 -27.19 -10.76
C ILE A 718 -15.39 -27.03 -12.17
N ARG A 719 -14.96 -26.02 -12.89
CA ARG A 719 -15.44 -25.63 -14.22
C ARG A 719 -14.35 -25.89 -15.24
N ILE A 720 -14.63 -26.75 -16.21
CA ILE A 720 -13.64 -27.31 -17.14
C ILE A 720 -13.89 -26.73 -18.53
N ALA A 721 -12.85 -26.22 -19.17
CA ALA A 721 -12.81 -25.81 -20.56
C ALA A 721 -11.88 -26.71 -21.37
N GLY A 722 -11.73 -26.45 -22.68
CA GLY A 722 -10.86 -27.23 -23.56
C GLY A 722 -11.45 -28.58 -23.98
N LEU A 723 -12.78 -28.75 -23.90
CA LEU A 723 -13.45 -30.01 -24.32
C LEU A 723 -13.40 -30.25 -25.84
N THR A 724 -13.24 -29.17 -26.62
CA THR A 724 -13.01 -29.22 -28.05
C THR A 724 -11.79 -28.34 -28.36
N ASP A 725 -10.60 -28.89 -28.22
CA ASP A 725 -9.37 -28.16 -28.40
C ASP A 725 -8.33 -28.94 -29.18
N GLY A 726 -7.50 -28.29 -30.00
CA GLY A 726 -6.48 -28.93 -30.80
C GLY A 726 -7.03 -29.92 -31.83
N GLY A 727 -8.29 -29.78 -32.29
CA GLY A 727 -8.95 -30.69 -33.22
C GLY A 727 -9.41 -32.00 -32.58
N LYS A 728 -9.39 -32.12 -31.25
CA LYS A 728 -9.88 -33.22 -30.48
C LYS A 728 -11.15 -32.86 -29.73
N THR A 729 -12.04 -33.82 -29.50
CA THR A 729 -13.20 -33.68 -28.64
C THR A 729 -13.06 -34.66 -27.48
N TRP A 730 -13.19 -34.12 -26.25
CA TRP A 730 -13.06 -34.87 -25.01
C TRP A 730 -14.43 -35.05 -24.37
N GLN A 731 -14.84 -36.29 -24.13
CA GLN A 731 -16.10 -36.62 -23.46
C GLN A 731 -15.84 -36.99 -21.99
N PRO A 732 -16.53 -36.38 -21.01
CA PRO A 732 -16.33 -36.71 -19.60
C PRO A 732 -16.93 -38.10 -19.31
N ALA A 733 -16.11 -39.01 -18.80
CA ALA A 733 -16.53 -40.37 -18.46
C ALA A 733 -16.91 -40.52 -16.99
N SER A 734 -16.15 -39.91 -16.07
CA SER A 734 -16.44 -40.02 -14.64
C SER A 734 -15.69 -38.94 -13.83
N VAL A 735 -16.23 -38.59 -12.64
CA VAL A 735 -15.53 -37.87 -11.58
C VAL A 735 -15.43 -38.75 -10.33
N LYS A 736 -14.27 -38.76 -9.69
CA LYS A 736 -14.02 -39.51 -8.45
C LYS A 736 -13.27 -38.61 -7.46
N VAL A 737 -13.49 -38.81 -6.17
CA VAL A 737 -12.66 -38.30 -5.09
C VAL A 737 -11.78 -39.41 -4.52
N ALA A 738 -10.71 -39.07 -3.83
CA ALA A 738 -9.84 -40.06 -3.20
C ALA A 738 -10.60 -40.92 -2.18
N THR A 739 -10.13 -42.16 -1.95
CA THR A 739 -10.82 -43.14 -1.09
C THR A 739 -11.05 -42.62 0.34
N ASP A 740 -10.07 -41.91 0.91
CA ASP A 740 -10.17 -41.31 2.24
C ASP A 740 -11.15 -40.12 2.27
N ASP A 741 -11.27 -39.36 1.18
CA ASP A 741 -12.27 -38.30 1.05
C ASP A 741 -13.68 -38.89 0.90
N GLN A 742 -13.82 -39.98 0.12
CA GLN A 742 -15.09 -40.70 -0.02
C GLN A 742 -15.52 -41.34 1.33
N ALA A 743 -14.58 -41.91 2.06
CA ALA A 743 -14.84 -42.47 3.39
C ALA A 743 -15.26 -41.37 4.41
N ALA A 744 -14.81 -40.13 4.23
CA ALA A 744 -15.25 -38.98 5.01
C ALA A 744 -16.58 -38.38 4.53
N GLY A 745 -17.30 -39.00 3.63
CA GLY A 745 -18.61 -38.56 3.14
C GLY A 745 -18.58 -37.53 2.04
N VAL A 746 -17.40 -37.25 1.43
CA VAL A 746 -17.33 -36.33 0.28
C VAL A 746 -17.95 -36.98 -0.94
N THR A 747 -18.80 -36.24 -1.64
CA THR A 747 -19.41 -36.69 -2.91
C THR A 747 -18.94 -35.83 -4.07
N ALA A 748 -18.85 -36.42 -5.27
CA ALA A 748 -18.56 -35.71 -6.52
C ALA A 748 -19.60 -36.09 -7.57
N THR A 749 -20.11 -35.13 -8.31
CA THR A 749 -21.10 -35.31 -9.39
C THR A 749 -20.68 -34.52 -10.62
N LEU A 750 -20.90 -35.07 -11.81
CA LEU A 750 -20.80 -34.34 -13.07
C LEU A 750 -22.16 -33.69 -13.37
N GLY A 751 -22.10 -32.41 -13.74
CA GLY A 751 -23.25 -31.66 -14.22
C GLY A 751 -23.20 -31.49 -15.73
N GLU A 752 -24.31 -31.68 -16.39
CA GLU A 752 -24.45 -31.44 -17.83
C GLU A 752 -24.67 -29.94 -18.10
N ASN A 753 -23.72 -29.32 -18.80
CA ASN A 753 -23.93 -28.02 -19.44
C ASN A 753 -23.25 -28.07 -20.82
N LYS A 754 -23.93 -27.65 -21.86
CA LYS A 754 -23.46 -27.71 -23.26
C LYS A 754 -22.18 -26.91 -23.51
N ASP A 755 -21.92 -25.86 -22.71
CA ASP A 755 -20.84 -24.92 -23.00
C ASP A 755 -19.66 -25.03 -22.00
N CYS A 756 -19.81 -25.68 -20.85
CA CYS A 756 -18.77 -25.88 -19.84
C CYS A 756 -19.11 -27.09 -18.97
N LEU A 757 -18.20 -28.03 -18.88
CA LEU A 757 -18.36 -29.18 -17.97
C LEU A 757 -18.18 -28.70 -16.54
N ARG A 758 -19.07 -29.15 -15.64
CA ARG A 758 -19.00 -28.86 -14.20
C ARG A 758 -18.88 -30.14 -13.40
N ALA A 759 -17.91 -30.18 -12.50
CA ALA A 759 -17.86 -31.19 -11.46
C ALA A 759 -18.15 -30.54 -10.11
N THR A 760 -19.12 -31.02 -9.36
CA THR A 760 -19.51 -30.47 -8.07
C THR A 760 -19.05 -31.37 -6.94
N LEU A 761 -18.25 -30.85 -6.02
CA LEU A 761 -17.85 -31.49 -4.78
C LEU A 761 -18.74 -31.02 -3.63
N ARG A 762 -19.15 -31.94 -2.73
CA ARG A 762 -19.90 -31.63 -1.52
C ARG A 762 -19.26 -32.30 -0.32
N SER A 763 -19.06 -31.54 0.76
CA SER A 763 -18.48 -32.00 2.02
C SER A 763 -19.21 -31.39 3.20
N ALA A 764 -19.49 -32.18 4.23
CA ALA A 764 -20.00 -31.66 5.50
C ALA A 764 -18.91 -30.99 6.36
N GLN A 765 -17.64 -31.06 5.96
CA GLN A 765 -16.50 -30.51 6.69
C GLN A 765 -15.62 -29.67 5.74
N SER A 766 -15.06 -28.59 6.25
CA SER A 766 -14.00 -27.85 5.54
C SER A 766 -12.74 -28.70 5.48
N ARG A 767 -12.23 -28.96 4.27
CA ARG A 767 -11.07 -29.82 4.05
C ARG A 767 -10.47 -29.64 2.65
N THR A 768 -9.28 -30.17 2.44
CA THR A 768 -8.71 -30.38 1.10
C THR A 768 -9.25 -31.70 0.54
N VAL A 769 -9.85 -31.65 -0.66
CA VAL A 769 -10.40 -32.82 -1.38
C VAL A 769 -9.57 -33.08 -2.61
N ARG A 770 -9.07 -34.30 -2.77
CA ARG A 770 -8.39 -34.79 -3.98
C ARG A 770 -9.41 -35.40 -4.94
N TRP A 771 -9.36 -34.97 -6.19
CA TRP A 771 -10.33 -35.39 -7.21
C TRP A 771 -9.65 -35.75 -8.54
N ALA A 772 -10.32 -36.54 -9.34
CA ALA A 772 -9.89 -36.91 -10.70
C ALA A 772 -11.11 -37.02 -11.63
N LEU A 773 -11.00 -36.41 -12.81
CA LEU A 773 -11.95 -36.46 -13.90
C LEU A 773 -11.34 -37.28 -15.06
N LYS A 774 -12.00 -38.33 -15.48
CA LYS A 774 -11.59 -39.16 -16.62
C LYS A 774 -12.35 -38.74 -17.86
N PHE A 775 -11.65 -38.74 -19.01
CA PHE A 775 -12.17 -38.42 -20.33
C PHE A 775 -11.95 -39.59 -21.30
N GLU A 776 -12.73 -39.57 -22.39
CA GLU A 776 -12.61 -40.49 -23.51
C GLU A 776 -12.20 -39.79 -24.80
#